data_00aec8ebfd90e2f20f9c10d7e9ddc1b0
#
_entry.id   00aec8ebfd90e2f20f9c10d7e9ddc1b0
#
_cell.length_a   1.000
_cell.length_b   1.000
_cell.length_c   1.000
_cell.angle_alpha   90.00
_cell.angle_beta   90.00
_cell.angle_gamma   90.00
#
_symmetry.space_group_name_H-M   'P 1'
#
loop_
_entity.id
_entity.type
_entity.pdbx_description
1 polymer ?
#
loop_
_entity_poly.entity_id
_entity_poly.type
_entity_poly.pdbx_seq_one_letter_code
_entity_poly.pdbx_strand_id
1 'polypeptide(L)'
;MSTRPEILFPLFAELSTLAGVGEKSAKAFSGLKITKPRDVIFTLPHSVVDRRVVQSVQGLAAPQTLSVLVRVVKHIPARVRGKPYRIIVEDAQSTIELIFFHARGDYLERILPLGEERLISGKLEVFDHRAQMVHPDYILTPEAQDELPQFEPVYPLTAGVSGKLMAKAVRLAMDKLPDLPEWIEPSVLRDNGWSDLTTAVREAHAPKGAADVAAHSPARARLAYDEFLAHQLTKAIARAQARVKTGRITAGTGQLQSKVLEQLPYAPTGAQRQAISEIGADMASPRRMNRLLQGDVGAGKTLVGFMALLQAVESGGQGVLMAPTEILARQHLEGLRPLADRARVRVDMLTGRDKSSARRQKLEDLTSGAIDILVGTHAVFQEEVAFKDLRLSIIDEQHRFGVQQRLALGAKGTKVDVLVMSATPIPRSLELAQYGDMDVSTLYEKPPGRKPITTAAVPLSRLADVISKLKVAIASGRQAYWVCPLVEESEIMDLTAAGERFKILRAALGDGAVGLVHGQLPPVEKDAAMADFVAGKTKVLVATTVIEVGVDVPNATIMVIERAENFGLAQLHQLRGRVGRGEAASTCLLMYQAPLGKSAERRLGIMRDTEDGFRIAEEDLKMRGAGDVIGTAQSGLPRFKVANLEHQSALMATAHQDARMLLQSDPALTSSRGKAARILLWLMEQDQAVHLISVG
;
A
#
# COMPACT_ATOMS: atom_id res chain seq x y z
N MET A 1 3.93 13.40 32.84
CA MET A 1 3.38 12.66 31.66
C MET A 1 2.08 13.34 31.29
N SER A 2 1.87 13.70 30.03
CA SER A 2 0.58 14.26 29.58
C SER A 2 -0.47 13.15 29.65
N THR A 3 -1.48 13.32 30.49
CA THR A 3 -2.60 12.37 30.63
C THR A 3 -3.64 12.69 29.59
N ARG A 4 -4.42 11.68 29.17
CA ARG A 4 -5.54 11.86 28.24
C ARG A 4 -6.51 12.91 28.80
N PRO A 5 -7.02 13.87 27.97
CA PRO A 5 -8.00 14.87 28.42
C PRO A 5 -9.27 14.23 28.97
N GLU A 6 -9.79 14.74 30.10
CA GLU A 6 -10.99 14.20 30.76
C GLU A 6 -12.22 14.19 29.85
N ILE A 7 -12.33 15.15 28.95
CA ILE A 7 -13.41 15.23 27.95
C ILE A 7 -13.53 13.96 27.10
N LEU A 8 -12.43 13.20 26.91
CA LEU A 8 -12.41 11.96 26.13
C LEU A 8 -12.69 10.70 26.98
N PHE A 9 -12.72 10.77 28.31
CA PHE A 9 -12.89 9.59 29.17
C PHE A 9 -14.12 8.75 28.80
N PRO A 10 -15.31 9.33 28.51
CA PRO A 10 -16.48 8.55 28.14
C PRO A 10 -16.29 7.69 26.88
N LEU A 11 -15.45 8.13 25.95
CA LEU A 11 -15.17 7.43 24.70
C LEU A 11 -14.15 6.31 24.85
N PHE A 12 -13.34 6.36 25.91
CA PHE A 12 -12.26 5.39 26.17
C PHE A 12 -12.57 4.45 27.35
N ALA A 13 -13.77 4.54 27.91
CA ALA A 13 -14.25 3.59 28.90
C ALA A 13 -14.41 2.18 28.29
N GLU A 14 -14.58 1.17 29.12
CA GLU A 14 -14.88 -0.18 28.64
C GLU A 14 -16.22 -0.22 27.91
N LEU A 15 -16.32 -1.08 26.89
CA LEU A 15 -17.54 -1.20 26.08
C LEU A 15 -18.76 -1.66 26.92
N SER A 16 -18.52 -2.42 27.98
CA SER A 16 -19.52 -2.85 28.96
C SER A 16 -20.21 -1.70 29.70
N THR A 17 -19.67 -0.48 29.67
CA THR A 17 -20.32 0.73 30.23
C THR A 17 -21.51 1.23 29.38
N LEU A 18 -21.70 0.68 28.17
CA LEU A 18 -22.87 0.95 27.34
C LEU A 18 -24.05 0.10 27.83
N ALA A 19 -25.15 0.75 28.15
CA ALA A 19 -26.36 0.09 28.71
C ALA A 19 -26.85 -1.05 27.78
N GLY A 20 -26.86 -2.29 28.30
CA GLY A 20 -27.26 -3.49 27.56
C GLY A 20 -26.20 -4.10 26.65
N VAL A 21 -24.93 -3.67 26.78
CA VAL A 21 -23.77 -4.37 26.27
C VAL A 21 -23.08 -5.04 27.46
N GLY A 22 -23.47 -6.27 27.79
CA GLY A 22 -22.83 -7.05 28.85
C GLY A 22 -21.47 -7.60 28.43
N GLU A 23 -20.71 -8.16 29.39
CA GLU A 23 -19.35 -8.71 29.14
C GLU A 23 -19.29 -9.71 27.99
N LYS A 24 -20.27 -10.62 27.86
CA LYS A 24 -20.35 -11.58 26.78
C LYS A 24 -20.46 -10.89 25.41
N SER A 25 -21.29 -9.85 25.31
CA SER A 25 -21.43 -9.06 24.08
C SER A 25 -20.17 -8.24 23.80
N ALA A 26 -19.60 -7.61 24.82
CA ALA A 26 -18.33 -6.87 24.69
C ALA A 26 -17.20 -7.76 24.16
N LYS A 27 -17.11 -9.02 24.64
CA LYS A 27 -16.17 -10.00 24.11
C LYS A 27 -16.44 -10.35 22.64
N ALA A 28 -17.72 -10.44 22.21
CA ALA A 28 -18.04 -10.69 20.82
C ALA A 28 -17.63 -9.51 19.90
N PHE A 29 -17.77 -8.26 20.35
CA PHE A 29 -17.31 -7.07 19.62
C PHE A 29 -15.80 -7.06 19.36
N SER A 30 -15.00 -7.73 20.20
CA SER A 30 -13.54 -7.82 19.98
C SER A 30 -13.16 -8.49 18.65
N GLY A 31 -14.03 -9.35 18.09
CA GLY A 31 -13.86 -9.94 16.76
C GLY A 31 -13.84 -8.88 15.64
N LEU A 32 -14.45 -7.72 15.85
CA LEU A 32 -14.37 -6.55 14.98
C LEU A 32 -13.32 -5.53 15.44
N LYS A 33 -12.46 -5.87 16.43
CA LYS A 33 -11.53 -4.95 17.08
C LYS A 33 -12.18 -3.74 17.73
N ILE A 34 -13.42 -3.90 18.17
CA ILE A 34 -14.19 -2.91 18.91
C ILE A 34 -14.08 -3.23 20.40
N THR A 35 -13.43 -2.37 21.17
CA THR A 35 -13.18 -2.56 22.60
C THR A 35 -13.69 -1.39 23.44
N LYS A 36 -13.94 -0.25 22.84
CA LYS A 36 -14.30 1.02 23.48
C LYS A 36 -15.46 1.70 22.73
N PRO A 37 -16.24 2.58 23.38
CA PRO A 37 -17.27 3.38 22.71
C PRO A 37 -16.75 4.16 21.48
N ARG A 38 -15.53 4.69 21.56
CA ARG A 38 -14.84 5.32 20.42
C ARG A 38 -14.80 4.40 19.20
N ASP A 39 -14.46 3.13 19.40
CA ASP A 39 -14.31 2.19 18.29
C ASP A 39 -15.65 1.93 17.58
N VAL A 40 -16.74 1.95 18.34
CA VAL A 40 -18.10 1.86 17.80
C VAL A 40 -18.40 3.06 16.90
N ILE A 41 -18.09 4.29 17.37
CA ILE A 41 -18.33 5.55 16.65
C ILE A 41 -17.59 5.57 15.30
N PHE A 42 -16.36 5.04 15.24
CA PHE A 42 -15.57 4.97 14.00
C PHE A 42 -15.79 3.68 13.20
N THR A 43 -16.78 2.84 13.59
CA THR A 43 -17.22 1.70 12.78
C THR A 43 -18.43 2.12 11.96
N LEU A 44 -18.17 2.71 10.79
CA LEU A 44 -19.20 3.27 9.92
C LEU A 44 -19.98 2.18 9.17
N PRO A 45 -21.25 2.43 8.81
CA PRO A 45 -22.04 1.50 8.02
C PRO A 45 -21.45 1.38 6.59
N HIS A 46 -21.40 0.20 6.02
CA HIS A 46 -20.90 -0.03 4.65
C HIS A 46 -21.99 0.02 3.58
N SER A 47 -23.25 -0.06 3.98
CA SER A 47 -24.40 0.07 3.09
C SER A 47 -25.63 0.59 3.85
N VAL A 48 -26.69 0.86 3.13
CA VAL A 48 -27.98 1.29 3.69
C VAL A 48 -29.09 0.50 3.03
N VAL A 49 -30.06 0.09 3.82
CA VAL A 49 -31.28 -0.55 3.33
C VAL A 49 -32.38 0.51 3.26
N ASP A 50 -32.95 0.71 2.06
CA ASP A 50 -34.11 1.55 1.86
C ASP A 50 -35.37 0.77 2.26
N ARG A 51 -36.04 1.22 3.32
CA ARG A 51 -37.26 0.59 3.86
C ARG A 51 -38.47 1.47 3.68
N ARG A 52 -38.41 2.43 2.76
CA ARG A 52 -39.60 3.25 2.47
C ARG A 52 -40.75 2.38 1.99
N VAL A 53 -41.93 2.72 2.44
CA VAL A 53 -43.14 1.94 2.15
C VAL A 53 -43.55 2.10 0.70
N VAL A 54 -43.75 0.98 0.00
CA VAL A 54 -44.31 0.94 -1.33
C VAL A 54 -45.78 0.58 -1.31
N GLN A 55 -46.55 0.99 -2.31
CA GLN A 55 -47.99 0.68 -2.36
C GLN A 55 -48.27 -0.77 -2.76
N SER A 56 -47.42 -1.33 -3.64
CA SER A 56 -47.53 -2.73 -4.09
C SER A 56 -46.17 -3.27 -4.48
N VAL A 57 -45.99 -4.58 -4.39
CA VAL A 57 -44.81 -5.28 -4.91
C VAL A 57 -44.92 -5.63 -6.39
N GLN A 58 -46.06 -5.38 -7.02
CA GLN A 58 -46.29 -5.71 -8.43
C GLN A 58 -45.35 -4.93 -9.35
N GLY A 59 -44.65 -5.65 -10.23
CA GLY A 59 -43.75 -5.05 -11.22
C GLY A 59 -42.39 -4.59 -10.67
N LEU A 60 -42.11 -4.79 -9.37
CA LEU A 60 -40.83 -4.45 -8.79
C LEU A 60 -39.77 -5.51 -9.12
N ALA A 61 -38.54 -5.04 -9.29
CA ALA A 61 -37.40 -5.94 -9.49
C ALA A 61 -37.08 -6.72 -8.21
N ALA A 62 -36.84 -8.01 -8.34
CA ALA A 62 -36.39 -8.89 -7.25
C ALA A 62 -35.05 -9.53 -7.60
N PRO A 63 -34.16 -9.77 -6.62
CA PRO A 63 -34.36 -9.58 -5.18
C PRO A 63 -34.10 -8.13 -4.72
N GLN A 64 -34.95 -7.59 -3.84
CA GLN A 64 -34.71 -6.29 -3.18
C GLN A 64 -35.38 -6.27 -1.79
N THR A 65 -34.87 -5.46 -0.87
CA THR A 65 -35.53 -5.20 0.42
C THR A 65 -36.51 -4.05 0.26
N LEU A 66 -37.72 -4.20 0.78
CA LEU A 66 -38.76 -3.18 0.74
C LEU A 66 -39.72 -3.31 1.93
N SER A 67 -40.59 -2.33 2.06
CA SER A 67 -41.68 -2.36 3.04
C SER A 67 -43.01 -2.17 2.34
N VAL A 68 -44.03 -2.90 2.77
CA VAL A 68 -45.37 -2.85 2.17
C VAL A 68 -46.44 -3.09 3.21
N LEU A 69 -47.54 -2.36 3.10
CA LEU A 69 -48.75 -2.59 3.90
C LEU A 69 -49.52 -3.75 3.27
N VAL A 70 -49.83 -4.76 4.05
CA VAL A 70 -50.50 -5.97 3.58
C VAL A 70 -51.63 -6.38 4.54
N ARG A 71 -52.66 -7.05 3.98
CA ARG A 71 -53.71 -7.70 4.74
C ARG A 71 -53.44 -9.20 4.81
N VAL A 72 -53.60 -9.78 6.01
CA VAL A 72 -53.38 -11.23 6.21
C VAL A 72 -54.61 -12.00 5.75
N VAL A 73 -54.40 -12.86 4.71
CA VAL A 73 -55.51 -13.59 4.07
C VAL A 73 -55.64 -15.01 4.60
N LYS A 74 -54.51 -15.72 4.75
CA LYS A 74 -54.56 -17.16 5.07
C LYS A 74 -53.28 -17.63 5.73
N HIS A 75 -53.44 -18.47 6.76
CA HIS A 75 -52.37 -19.26 7.36
C HIS A 75 -52.34 -20.67 6.78
N ILE A 76 -51.14 -21.14 6.48
CA ILE A 76 -50.88 -22.49 5.96
C ILE A 76 -49.84 -23.15 6.87
N PRO A 77 -50.28 -23.85 7.95
CA PRO A 77 -49.37 -24.53 8.85
C PRO A 77 -48.56 -25.63 8.17
N ALA A 78 -47.35 -25.86 8.66
CA ALA A 78 -46.50 -26.95 8.17
C ALA A 78 -47.15 -28.31 8.53
N ARG A 79 -47.49 -29.10 7.51
CA ARG A 79 -48.09 -30.45 7.71
C ARG A 79 -47.03 -31.49 8.11
N VAL A 80 -45.77 -31.23 7.90
CA VAL A 80 -44.64 -32.18 8.12
C VAL A 80 -43.53 -31.41 8.84
N ARG A 81 -42.91 -32.05 9.83
CA ARG A 81 -41.74 -31.50 10.55
C ARG A 81 -40.63 -31.17 9.57
N GLY A 82 -40.11 -29.94 9.61
CA GLY A 82 -39.08 -29.44 8.72
C GLY A 82 -39.57 -28.65 7.50
N LYS A 83 -40.89 -28.64 7.22
CA LYS A 83 -41.47 -27.71 6.24
C LYS A 83 -41.78 -26.34 6.86
N PRO A 84 -41.66 -25.24 6.06
CA PRO A 84 -41.95 -23.89 6.56
C PRO A 84 -43.46 -23.68 6.81
N TYR A 85 -43.76 -22.83 7.79
CA TYR A 85 -45.07 -22.23 7.92
C TYR A 85 -45.22 -21.11 6.92
N ARG A 86 -46.34 -21.05 6.19
CA ARG A 86 -46.61 -20.05 5.15
C ARG A 86 -47.80 -19.23 5.50
N ILE A 87 -47.73 -17.92 5.20
CA ILE A 87 -48.85 -17.01 5.38
C ILE A 87 -49.05 -16.25 4.08
N ILE A 88 -50.24 -16.30 3.56
CA ILE A 88 -50.63 -15.54 2.37
C ILE A 88 -51.12 -14.17 2.84
N VAL A 89 -50.49 -13.14 2.27
CA VAL A 89 -50.88 -11.74 2.50
C VAL A 89 -51.10 -11.05 1.18
N GLU A 90 -51.95 -10.03 1.14
CA GLU A 90 -52.29 -9.25 -0.05
C GLU A 90 -51.95 -7.78 0.19
N ASP A 91 -51.26 -7.18 -0.76
CA ASP A 91 -51.13 -5.74 -0.87
C ASP A 91 -52.23 -5.15 -1.77
N ALA A 92 -52.14 -3.90 -2.18
CA ALA A 92 -53.16 -3.23 -3.01
C ALA A 92 -53.38 -3.90 -4.39
N GLN A 93 -52.43 -4.66 -4.95
CA GLN A 93 -52.48 -5.19 -6.32
C GLN A 93 -51.98 -6.63 -6.46
N SER A 94 -51.34 -7.19 -5.46
CA SER A 94 -50.65 -8.49 -5.56
C SER A 94 -50.70 -9.31 -4.26
N THR A 95 -50.39 -10.57 -4.40
CA THR A 95 -50.33 -11.52 -3.28
C THR A 95 -48.85 -11.85 -2.99
N ILE A 96 -48.49 -11.90 -1.71
CA ILE A 96 -47.14 -12.21 -1.25
C ILE A 96 -47.23 -13.41 -0.29
N GLU A 97 -46.29 -14.33 -0.40
CA GLU A 97 -46.17 -15.47 0.51
C GLU A 97 -45.07 -15.18 1.56
N LEU A 98 -45.46 -15.10 2.82
CA LEU A 98 -44.52 -14.99 3.94
C LEU A 98 -44.12 -16.40 4.39
N ILE A 99 -42.83 -16.66 4.48
CA ILE A 99 -42.27 -17.97 4.76
C ILE A 99 -41.52 -17.94 6.10
N PHE A 100 -41.91 -18.83 7.03
CA PHE A 100 -41.26 -18.94 8.33
C PHE A 100 -40.78 -20.36 8.59
N PHE A 101 -39.48 -20.52 8.77
CA PHE A 101 -38.89 -21.77 9.23
C PHE A 101 -38.81 -21.79 10.76
N HIS A 102 -39.10 -22.94 11.36
CA HIS A 102 -38.98 -23.15 12.81
C HIS A 102 -39.83 -22.22 13.72
N ALA A 103 -40.86 -21.57 13.18
CA ALA A 103 -41.74 -20.70 13.95
C ALA A 103 -42.90 -21.48 14.58
N ARG A 104 -43.38 -21.03 15.75
CA ARG A 104 -44.58 -21.57 16.42
C ARG A 104 -45.84 -20.92 15.84
N GLY A 105 -46.83 -21.73 15.52
CA GLY A 105 -48.10 -21.25 14.94
C GLY A 105 -48.77 -20.18 15.77
N ASP A 106 -48.95 -20.43 17.07
CA ASP A 106 -49.57 -19.51 18.01
C ASP A 106 -48.91 -18.12 18.05
N TYR A 107 -47.59 -18.09 17.89
CA TYR A 107 -46.84 -16.84 17.79
C TYR A 107 -47.14 -16.09 16.50
N LEU A 108 -47.16 -16.82 15.36
CA LEU A 108 -47.44 -16.24 14.05
C LEU A 108 -48.90 -15.74 13.95
N GLU A 109 -49.85 -16.46 14.48
CA GLU A 109 -51.27 -16.04 14.54
C GLU A 109 -51.46 -14.77 15.37
N ARG A 110 -50.67 -14.60 16.42
CA ARG A 110 -50.72 -13.40 17.26
C ARG A 110 -50.13 -12.15 16.57
N ILE A 111 -49.04 -12.30 15.85
CA ILE A 111 -48.36 -11.16 15.17
C ILE A 111 -48.96 -10.85 13.82
N LEU A 112 -49.56 -11.81 13.15
CA LEU A 112 -50.19 -11.74 11.83
C LEU A 112 -51.66 -12.29 11.92
N PRO A 113 -52.58 -11.65 12.64
CA PRO A 113 -53.95 -12.11 12.76
C PRO A 113 -54.67 -12.07 11.41
N LEU A 114 -55.56 -13.03 11.15
CA LEU A 114 -56.37 -13.08 9.93
C LEU A 114 -57.26 -11.84 9.78
N GLY A 115 -57.24 -11.29 8.56
CA GLY A 115 -58.06 -10.12 8.18
C GLY A 115 -57.47 -8.78 8.59
N GLU A 116 -56.46 -8.74 9.44
CA GLU A 116 -55.85 -7.49 9.88
C GLU A 116 -54.75 -7.02 8.94
N GLU A 117 -54.48 -5.72 8.97
CA GLU A 117 -53.40 -5.10 8.25
C GLU A 117 -52.12 -5.10 9.05
N ARG A 118 -50.99 -5.32 8.36
CA ARG A 118 -49.64 -5.27 8.93
C ARG A 118 -48.70 -4.58 7.95
N LEU A 119 -47.83 -3.76 8.47
CA LEU A 119 -46.67 -3.24 7.74
C LEU A 119 -45.54 -4.27 7.86
N ILE A 120 -45.21 -4.87 6.76
CA ILE A 120 -44.09 -5.84 6.69
C ILE A 120 -42.90 -5.23 5.96
N SER A 121 -41.71 -5.52 6.43
CA SER A 121 -40.45 -5.17 5.74
C SER A 121 -39.52 -6.35 5.70
N GLY A 122 -38.96 -6.61 4.52
CA GLY A 122 -38.05 -7.72 4.30
C GLY A 122 -37.59 -7.84 2.86
N LYS A 123 -36.77 -8.85 2.59
CA LYS A 123 -36.27 -9.14 1.26
C LYS A 123 -37.35 -9.80 0.43
N LEU A 124 -37.81 -9.10 -0.61
CA LEU A 124 -38.69 -9.64 -1.63
C LEU A 124 -37.88 -10.53 -2.59
N GLU A 125 -38.33 -11.74 -2.81
CA GLU A 125 -37.80 -12.68 -3.77
C GLU A 125 -38.93 -13.20 -4.67
N VAL A 126 -38.61 -13.64 -5.86
CA VAL A 126 -39.58 -14.33 -6.73
C VAL A 126 -39.14 -15.78 -6.89
N PHE A 127 -39.98 -16.69 -6.45
CA PHE A 127 -39.77 -18.12 -6.60
C PHE A 127 -41.02 -18.74 -7.24
N ASP A 128 -40.85 -19.52 -8.28
CA ASP A 128 -41.94 -20.16 -9.03
C ASP A 128 -43.06 -19.16 -9.42
N HIS A 129 -42.63 -17.99 -9.95
CA HIS A 129 -43.49 -16.87 -10.33
C HIS A 129 -44.34 -16.24 -9.20
N ARG A 130 -44.01 -16.53 -7.93
CA ARG A 130 -44.69 -15.98 -6.76
C ARG A 130 -43.76 -15.06 -5.99
N ALA A 131 -44.30 -13.90 -5.57
CA ALA A 131 -43.62 -13.01 -4.67
C ALA A 131 -43.57 -13.62 -3.26
N GLN A 132 -42.40 -13.69 -2.68
CA GLN A 132 -42.22 -14.24 -1.31
C GLN A 132 -41.26 -13.41 -0.48
N MET A 133 -41.50 -13.42 0.84
CA MET A 133 -40.55 -12.92 1.83
C MET A 133 -40.27 -14.01 2.86
N VAL A 134 -38.99 -14.34 3.03
CA VAL A 134 -38.54 -15.32 4.02
C VAL A 134 -38.13 -14.60 5.29
N HIS A 135 -38.80 -14.87 6.41
CA HIS A 135 -38.54 -14.23 7.70
C HIS A 135 -38.45 -12.70 7.57
N PRO A 136 -39.57 -11.98 7.33
CA PRO A 136 -39.57 -10.52 7.30
C PRO A 136 -38.86 -9.93 8.51
N ASP A 137 -38.02 -8.90 8.29
CA ASP A 137 -37.21 -8.25 9.34
C ASP A 137 -38.10 -7.50 10.35
N TYR A 138 -39.20 -6.90 9.85
CA TYR A 138 -40.19 -6.16 10.63
C TYR A 138 -41.60 -6.63 10.26
N ILE A 139 -42.41 -6.78 11.29
CA ILE A 139 -43.87 -7.02 11.21
C ILE A 139 -44.46 -6.08 12.24
N LEU A 140 -45.11 -5.00 11.81
CA LEU A 140 -45.61 -3.93 12.64
C LEU A 140 -47.10 -3.72 12.37
N THR A 141 -47.83 -3.13 13.33
CA THR A 141 -49.16 -2.61 13.08
C THR A 141 -49.06 -1.29 12.30
N PRO A 142 -50.10 -0.88 11.57
CA PRO A 142 -50.09 0.39 10.83
C PRO A 142 -49.76 1.61 11.73
N GLU A 143 -50.21 1.58 12.98
CA GLU A 143 -50.01 2.66 13.99
C GLU A 143 -48.55 2.73 14.44
N ALA A 144 -47.78 1.62 14.32
CA ALA A 144 -46.39 1.53 14.68
C ALA A 144 -45.44 1.83 13.49
N GLN A 145 -45.94 2.43 12.41
CA GLN A 145 -45.13 2.74 11.21
C GLN A 145 -43.90 3.60 11.52
N ASP A 146 -43.99 4.47 12.52
CA ASP A 146 -42.87 5.34 12.94
C ASP A 146 -41.70 4.54 13.56
N GLU A 147 -41.94 3.29 13.99
CA GLU A 147 -40.85 2.40 14.46
C GLU A 147 -40.01 1.81 13.32
N LEU A 148 -40.49 1.90 12.07
CA LEU A 148 -39.74 1.43 10.90
C LEU A 148 -38.76 2.49 10.44
N PRO A 149 -37.45 2.25 10.49
CA PRO A 149 -36.46 3.19 9.93
C PRO A 149 -36.63 3.29 8.43
N GLN A 150 -36.84 4.48 7.88
CA GLN A 150 -36.91 4.68 6.42
C GLN A 150 -35.62 4.23 5.71
N PHE A 151 -34.50 4.50 6.35
CA PHE A 151 -33.17 4.09 5.90
C PHE A 151 -32.45 3.42 7.05
N GLU A 152 -32.13 2.15 6.90
CA GLU A 152 -31.44 1.38 7.93
C GLU A 152 -29.97 1.20 7.60
N PRO A 153 -29.04 1.74 8.41
CA PRO A 153 -27.60 1.57 8.19
C PRO A 153 -27.17 0.11 8.45
N VAL A 154 -26.37 -0.43 7.56
CA VAL A 154 -25.83 -1.79 7.65
C VAL A 154 -24.37 -1.74 8.07
N TYR A 155 -24.07 -2.31 9.22
CA TYR A 155 -22.73 -2.35 9.80
C TYR A 155 -22.02 -3.68 9.54
N PRO A 156 -20.68 -3.73 9.59
CA PRO A 156 -19.95 -4.98 9.63
C PRO A 156 -20.33 -5.77 10.89
N LEU A 157 -20.57 -7.07 10.74
CA LEU A 157 -20.98 -7.97 11.81
C LEU A 157 -19.97 -9.11 12.02
N THR A 158 -19.99 -9.70 13.20
CA THR A 158 -19.22 -10.89 13.56
C THR A 158 -20.08 -11.86 14.38
N ALA A 159 -19.59 -13.08 14.57
CA ALA A 159 -20.30 -14.07 15.39
C ALA A 159 -20.63 -13.51 16.80
N GLY A 160 -21.89 -13.58 17.18
CA GLY A 160 -22.39 -13.07 18.46
C GLY A 160 -22.75 -11.58 18.50
N VAL A 161 -22.56 -10.83 17.41
CA VAL A 161 -23.02 -9.43 17.28
C VAL A 161 -24.09 -9.36 16.20
N SER A 162 -25.34 -9.10 16.60
CA SER A 162 -26.44 -8.88 15.66
C SER A 162 -26.50 -7.41 15.20
N GLY A 163 -27.15 -7.15 14.05
CA GLY A 163 -27.38 -5.78 13.55
C GLY A 163 -28.10 -4.90 14.56
N LYS A 164 -29.11 -5.42 15.24
CA LYS A 164 -29.84 -4.70 16.31
C LYS A 164 -28.95 -4.34 17.49
N LEU A 165 -28.04 -5.25 17.90
CA LEU A 165 -27.08 -4.99 18.98
C LEU A 165 -26.05 -3.94 18.55
N MET A 166 -25.56 -4.00 17.32
CA MET A 166 -24.64 -3.00 16.76
C MET A 166 -25.30 -1.63 16.69
N ALA A 167 -26.50 -1.52 16.13
CA ALA A 167 -27.24 -0.25 16.04
C ALA A 167 -27.51 0.36 17.44
N LYS A 168 -27.84 -0.49 18.43
CA LYS A 168 -27.98 -0.05 19.81
C LYS A 168 -26.67 0.47 20.40
N ALA A 169 -25.57 -0.25 20.18
CA ALA A 169 -24.24 0.16 20.66
C ALA A 169 -23.82 1.49 20.03
N VAL A 170 -24.05 1.68 18.72
CA VAL A 170 -23.77 2.94 18.00
C VAL A 170 -24.54 4.10 18.64
N ARG A 171 -25.84 3.97 18.82
CA ARG A 171 -26.66 5.02 19.43
C ARG A 171 -26.11 5.42 20.81
N LEU A 172 -25.86 4.43 21.68
CA LEU A 172 -25.37 4.68 23.04
C LEU A 172 -23.94 5.24 23.06
N ALA A 173 -23.11 4.87 22.10
CA ALA A 173 -21.77 5.44 21.96
C ALA A 173 -21.83 6.89 21.49
N MET A 174 -22.75 7.22 20.56
CA MET A 174 -22.99 8.59 20.10
C MET A 174 -23.49 9.51 21.20
N ASP A 175 -24.32 9.00 22.14
CA ASP A 175 -24.76 9.76 23.32
C ASP A 175 -23.59 10.13 24.26
N LYS A 176 -22.47 9.41 24.18
CA LYS A 176 -21.25 9.70 24.94
C LYS A 176 -20.25 10.60 24.20
N LEU A 177 -20.52 10.95 22.96
CA LEU A 177 -19.66 11.83 22.18
C LEU A 177 -19.80 13.29 22.71
N PRO A 178 -18.73 13.85 23.29
CA PRO A 178 -18.78 15.22 23.79
C PRO A 178 -18.61 16.21 22.66
N ASP A 179 -18.96 17.47 22.89
CA ASP A 179 -18.64 18.56 21.99
C ASP A 179 -17.13 18.83 22.05
N LEU A 180 -16.44 18.53 20.94
CA LEU A 180 -15.00 18.68 20.84
C LEU A 180 -14.64 19.99 20.12
N PRO A 181 -13.56 20.68 20.53
CA PRO A 181 -13.09 21.87 19.84
C PRO A 181 -12.61 21.53 18.42
N GLU A 182 -12.82 22.44 17.48
CA GLU A 182 -12.44 22.24 16.09
C GLU A 182 -10.92 22.38 15.88
N TRP A 183 -10.36 21.43 15.16
CA TRP A 183 -8.94 21.36 14.81
C TRP A 183 -8.64 21.61 13.33
N ILE A 184 -9.65 21.53 12.46
CA ILE A 184 -9.48 21.83 11.04
C ILE A 184 -9.43 23.34 10.83
N GLU A 185 -8.66 23.77 9.85
CA GLU A 185 -8.61 25.16 9.44
C GLU A 185 -9.98 25.61 8.90
N PRO A 186 -10.52 26.77 9.33
CA PRO A 186 -11.84 27.22 8.89
C PRO A 186 -12.02 27.36 7.38
N SER A 187 -10.95 27.65 6.64
CA SER A 187 -10.97 27.68 5.17
C SER A 187 -11.22 26.29 4.60
N VAL A 188 -10.55 25.27 5.12
CA VAL A 188 -10.70 23.87 4.67
C VAL A 188 -12.11 23.34 4.94
N LEU A 189 -12.70 23.68 6.10
CA LEU A 189 -14.09 23.34 6.40
C LEU A 189 -15.07 23.94 5.38
N ARG A 190 -14.93 25.25 5.12
CA ARG A 190 -15.80 25.96 4.18
C ARG A 190 -15.66 25.47 2.75
N ASP A 191 -14.43 25.31 2.27
CA ASP A 191 -14.13 24.93 0.89
C ASP A 191 -14.65 23.52 0.55
N ASN A 192 -14.74 22.64 1.56
CA ASN A 192 -15.26 21.29 1.42
C ASN A 192 -16.73 21.13 1.88
N GLY A 193 -17.35 22.15 2.43
CA GLY A 193 -18.70 22.11 2.97
C GLY A 193 -18.86 21.13 4.14
N TRP A 194 -17.82 20.99 4.98
CA TRP A 194 -17.84 20.05 6.10
C TRP A 194 -18.42 20.67 7.37
N SER A 195 -19.20 19.86 8.07
CA SER A 195 -19.71 20.13 9.41
C SER A 195 -18.67 19.87 10.50
N ASP A 196 -18.96 20.22 11.73
CA ASP A 196 -18.18 19.82 12.90
C ASP A 196 -18.16 18.29 13.06
N LEU A 197 -17.24 17.79 13.91
CA LEU A 197 -17.07 16.36 14.11
C LEU A 197 -18.36 15.66 14.56
N THR A 198 -19.06 16.22 15.53
CA THR A 198 -20.24 15.62 16.13
C THR A 198 -21.37 15.46 15.11
N THR A 199 -21.58 16.49 14.31
CA THR A 199 -22.53 16.47 13.18
C THR A 199 -22.11 15.47 12.11
N ALA A 200 -20.83 15.49 11.69
CA ALA A 200 -20.32 14.54 10.69
C ALA A 200 -20.46 13.07 11.13
N VAL A 201 -20.18 12.77 12.39
CA VAL A 201 -20.39 11.41 12.95
C VAL A 201 -21.85 11.02 12.87
N ARG A 202 -22.77 11.89 13.30
CA ARG A 202 -24.21 11.62 13.25
C ARG A 202 -24.73 11.39 11.83
N GLU A 203 -24.30 12.22 10.88
CA GLU A 203 -24.66 12.08 9.47
C GLU A 203 -24.11 10.77 8.87
N ALA A 204 -22.86 10.40 9.18
CA ALA A 204 -22.26 9.16 8.72
C ALA A 204 -22.97 7.89 9.22
N HIS A 205 -23.61 7.98 10.41
CA HIS A 205 -24.38 6.89 11.01
C HIS A 205 -25.88 6.92 10.66
N ALA A 206 -26.36 8.00 10.04
CA ALA A 206 -27.75 8.16 9.60
C ALA A 206 -27.83 8.41 8.08
N PRO A 207 -27.33 7.50 7.23
CA PRO A 207 -27.34 7.66 5.78
C PRO A 207 -28.79 7.67 5.25
N LYS A 208 -29.08 8.56 4.30
CA LYS A 208 -30.38 8.68 3.61
C LYS A 208 -30.38 8.05 2.23
N GLY A 209 -29.29 7.37 1.86
CA GLY A 209 -29.15 6.69 0.58
C GLY A 209 -27.73 6.15 0.36
N ALA A 210 -27.52 5.46 -0.76
CA ALA A 210 -26.24 4.86 -1.12
C ALA A 210 -25.13 5.91 -1.30
N ALA A 211 -25.46 7.14 -1.68
CA ALA A 211 -24.49 8.22 -1.84
C ALA A 211 -23.82 8.62 -0.51
N ASP A 212 -24.56 8.54 0.60
CA ASP A 212 -24.06 8.95 1.92
C ASP A 212 -23.09 7.93 2.53
N VAL A 213 -23.14 6.67 2.07
CA VAL A 213 -22.16 5.64 2.47
C VAL A 213 -20.93 5.58 1.58
N ALA A 214 -20.88 6.36 0.52
CA ALA A 214 -19.72 6.45 -0.35
C ALA A 214 -18.55 7.19 0.34
N ALA A 215 -17.32 6.81 0.04
CA ALA A 215 -16.12 7.39 0.66
C ALA A 215 -16.00 8.92 0.48
N HIS A 216 -16.56 9.44 -0.60
CA HIS A 216 -16.53 10.87 -0.95
C HIS A 216 -17.70 11.68 -0.39
N SER A 217 -18.65 11.06 0.34
CA SER A 217 -19.72 11.83 1.00
C SER A 217 -19.12 12.82 2.02
N PRO A 218 -19.70 14.03 2.19
CA PRO A 218 -19.11 15.06 3.04
C PRO A 218 -18.77 14.59 4.44
N ALA A 219 -19.69 13.90 5.10
CA ALA A 219 -19.47 13.38 6.45
C ALA A 219 -18.30 12.38 6.51
N ARG A 220 -18.22 11.44 5.58
CA ARG A 220 -17.12 10.46 5.52
C ARG A 220 -15.79 11.08 5.12
N ALA A 221 -15.81 12.02 4.17
CA ALA A 221 -14.62 12.75 3.76
C ALA A 221 -14.04 13.56 4.93
N ARG A 222 -14.90 14.19 5.75
CA ARG A 222 -14.50 14.89 6.98
C ARG A 222 -13.83 13.94 7.98
N LEU A 223 -14.45 12.80 8.28
CA LEU A 223 -13.90 11.83 9.25
C LEU A 223 -12.61 11.19 8.74
N ALA A 224 -12.50 10.95 7.44
CA ALA A 224 -11.27 10.47 6.82
C ALA A 224 -10.14 11.52 6.90
N TYR A 225 -10.48 12.78 6.69
CA TYR A 225 -9.53 13.87 6.83
C TYR A 225 -9.00 14.00 8.26
N ASP A 226 -9.86 13.83 9.27
CA ASP A 226 -9.44 13.84 10.68
C ASP A 226 -8.41 12.74 10.96
N GLU A 227 -8.65 11.54 10.46
CA GLU A 227 -7.71 10.42 10.61
C GLU A 227 -6.38 10.68 9.88
N PHE A 228 -6.43 11.23 8.65
CA PHE A 228 -5.26 11.62 7.90
C PHE A 228 -4.48 12.75 8.59
N LEU A 229 -5.17 13.76 9.13
CA LEU A 229 -4.54 14.88 9.84
C LEU A 229 -3.82 14.39 11.10
N ALA A 230 -4.45 13.53 11.89
CA ALA A 230 -3.82 12.92 13.07
C ALA A 230 -2.55 12.14 12.69
N HIS A 231 -2.64 11.36 11.62
CA HIS A 231 -1.51 10.58 11.11
C HIS A 231 -0.36 11.51 10.62
N GLN A 232 -0.67 12.56 9.87
CA GLN A 232 0.33 13.51 9.36
C GLN A 232 0.95 14.34 10.47
N LEU A 233 0.17 14.76 11.47
CA LEU A 233 0.70 15.42 12.67
C LEU A 233 1.67 14.52 13.42
N THR A 234 1.31 13.25 13.64
CA THR A 234 2.18 12.27 14.28
C THR A 234 3.52 12.13 13.57
N LYS A 235 3.49 12.01 12.23
CA LYS A 235 4.69 11.92 11.41
C LYS A 235 5.53 13.21 11.48
N ALA A 236 4.88 14.35 11.36
CA ALA A 236 5.56 15.64 11.39
C ALA A 236 6.21 15.95 12.76
N ILE A 237 5.55 15.56 13.87
CA ILE A 237 6.09 15.69 15.23
C ILE A 237 7.30 14.76 15.40
N ALA A 238 7.18 13.48 15.01
CA ALA A 238 8.29 12.53 15.06
C ALA A 238 9.49 13.01 14.23
N ARG A 239 9.23 13.59 13.04
CA ARG A 239 10.25 14.20 12.19
C ARG A 239 10.90 15.42 12.86
N ALA A 240 10.10 16.31 13.46
CA ALA A 240 10.63 17.47 14.17
C ALA A 240 11.57 17.06 15.30
N GLN A 241 11.21 16.04 16.08
CA GLN A 241 12.05 15.49 17.14
C GLN A 241 13.31 14.78 16.62
N ALA A 242 13.19 14.03 15.53
CA ALA A 242 14.37 13.42 14.89
C ALA A 242 15.35 14.50 14.40
N ARG A 243 14.85 15.66 13.98
CA ARG A 243 15.65 16.82 13.55
C ARG A 243 16.30 17.61 14.69
N VAL A 244 15.79 17.51 15.92
CA VAL A 244 16.43 18.09 17.11
C VAL A 244 17.72 17.35 17.47
N LYS A 245 17.84 16.06 17.08
CA LYS A 245 19.11 15.34 17.19
C LYS A 245 20.14 16.00 16.28
N THR A 246 21.14 16.62 16.88
CA THR A 246 22.23 17.28 16.20
C THR A 246 22.89 16.34 15.19
N GLY A 247 22.79 16.69 13.90
CA GLY A 247 23.58 16.10 12.84
C GLY A 247 25.04 16.55 12.92
N ARG A 248 25.82 16.05 12.00
CA ARG A 248 27.17 16.55 11.77
C ARG A 248 27.18 17.29 10.45
N ILE A 249 27.68 18.51 10.41
CA ILE A 249 27.82 19.28 9.19
C ILE A 249 28.79 18.54 8.25
N THR A 250 28.30 18.09 7.10
CA THR A 250 29.05 17.40 6.08
C THR A 250 29.07 18.28 4.81
N ALA A 251 29.81 19.36 4.87
CA ALA A 251 29.94 20.34 3.78
C ALA A 251 31.20 20.06 2.98
N GLY A 252 31.02 19.76 1.67
CA GLY A 252 32.10 19.66 0.72
C GLY A 252 32.27 20.95 -0.09
N THR A 253 33.43 21.13 -0.75
CA THR A 253 33.68 22.24 -1.69
C THR A 253 33.09 22.00 -3.07
N GLY A 254 32.63 20.78 -3.37
CA GLY A 254 32.08 20.35 -4.66
C GLY A 254 33.16 20.00 -5.71
N GLN A 255 34.42 20.04 -5.34
CA GLN A 255 35.54 19.77 -6.30
C GLN A 255 35.53 18.31 -6.80
N LEU A 256 35.29 17.34 -5.91
CA LEU A 256 35.22 15.94 -6.32
C LEU A 256 34.01 15.66 -7.22
N GLN A 257 32.87 16.28 -6.89
CA GLN A 257 31.68 16.19 -7.71
C GLN A 257 31.91 16.79 -9.11
N SER A 258 32.48 18.00 -9.19
CA SER A 258 32.78 18.66 -10.45
C SER A 258 33.72 17.83 -11.34
N LYS A 259 34.82 17.29 -10.77
CA LYS A 259 35.73 16.40 -11.50
C LYS A 259 35.06 15.19 -12.14
N VAL A 260 34.06 14.61 -11.46
CA VAL A 260 33.31 13.48 -12.00
C VAL A 260 32.32 13.95 -13.05
N LEU A 261 31.55 15.01 -12.78
CA LEU A 261 30.51 15.52 -13.69
C LEU A 261 31.10 16.02 -15.03
N GLU A 262 32.24 16.69 -15.03
CA GLU A 262 32.93 17.17 -16.23
C GLU A 262 33.37 16.03 -17.16
N GLN A 263 33.63 14.85 -16.60
CA GLN A 263 34.11 13.67 -17.35
C GLN A 263 33.01 12.67 -17.69
N LEU A 264 31.75 12.95 -17.36
CA LEU A 264 30.63 12.12 -17.77
C LEU A 264 30.36 12.30 -19.27
N PRO A 265 30.01 11.23 -20.01
CA PRO A 265 29.69 11.33 -21.44
C PRO A 265 28.30 11.99 -21.67
N TYR A 266 27.60 12.38 -20.64
CA TYR A 266 26.27 13.00 -20.69
C TYR A 266 26.10 14.02 -19.55
N ALA A 267 25.22 14.98 -19.73
CA ALA A 267 24.86 15.93 -18.68
C ALA A 267 23.78 15.30 -17.77
N PRO A 268 23.85 15.49 -16.45
CA PRO A 268 22.78 15.11 -15.55
C PRO A 268 21.47 15.81 -15.91
N THR A 269 20.33 15.10 -15.70
CA THR A 269 18.99 15.68 -15.91
C THR A 269 18.69 16.79 -14.92
N GLY A 270 17.65 17.59 -15.19
CA GLY A 270 17.17 18.61 -14.27
C GLY A 270 16.84 18.07 -12.90
N ALA A 271 16.09 16.95 -12.86
CA ALA A 271 15.73 16.26 -11.63
C ALA A 271 16.94 15.70 -10.87
N GLN A 272 17.96 15.19 -11.55
CA GLN A 272 19.19 14.73 -10.90
C GLN A 272 19.97 15.89 -10.28
N ARG A 273 20.14 17.02 -10.98
CA ARG A 273 20.80 18.22 -10.44
C ARG A 273 20.06 18.76 -9.22
N GLN A 274 18.74 18.81 -9.28
CA GLN A 274 17.92 19.25 -8.15
C GLN A 274 18.12 18.31 -6.94
N ALA A 275 18.02 17.00 -7.13
CA ALA A 275 18.23 16.02 -6.07
C ALA A 275 19.62 16.09 -5.44
N ILE A 276 20.68 16.27 -6.25
CA ILE A 276 22.06 16.47 -5.77
C ILE A 276 22.13 17.72 -4.89
N SER A 277 21.53 18.83 -5.34
CA SER A 277 21.50 20.08 -4.57
C SER A 277 20.73 19.95 -3.25
N GLU A 278 19.56 19.31 -3.27
CA GLU A 278 18.74 19.09 -2.07
C GLU A 278 19.46 18.22 -1.02
N ILE A 279 20.05 17.09 -1.46
CA ILE A 279 20.81 16.19 -0.61
C ILE A 279 22.05 16.91 -0.05
N GLY A 280 22.76 17.63 -0.91
CA GLY A 280 23.96 18.37 -0.52
C GLY A 280 23.67 19.45 0.53
N ALA A 281 22.55 20.18 0.38
CA ALA A 281 22.11 21.19 1.35
C ALA A 281 21.73 20.55 2.70
N ASP A 282 21.03 19.42 2.68
CA ASP A 282 20.67 18.70 3.91
C ASP A 282 21.91 18.21 4.65
N MET A 283 22.89 17.61 3.95
CA MET A 283 24.14 17.14 4.55
C MET A 283 25.00 18.30 5.10
N ALA A 284 24.95 19.46 4.49
CA ALA A 284 25.63 20.66 4.95
C ALA A 284 24.92 21.35 6.14
N SER A 285 23.73 20.89 6.52
CA SER A 285 22.98 21.44 7.64
C SER A 285 23.45 20.86 8.99
N PRO A 286 23.22 21.53 10.12
CA PRO A 286 23.51 20.98 11.45
C PRO A 286 22.53 19.88 11.88
N ARG A 287 21.59 19.48 11.02
CA ARG A 287 20.56 18.49 11.27
C ARG A 287 20.90 17.19 10.55
N ARG A 288 20.57 16.07 11.18
CA ARG A 288 20.74 14.76 10.54
C ARG A 288 19.81 14.64 9.34
N MET A 289 20.36 14.33 8.17
CA MET A 289 19.57 14.04 6.98
C MET A 289 18.92 12.65 7.10
N ASN A 290 17.63 12.56 6.76
CA ASN A 290 16.90 11.32 6.53
C ASN A 290 16.04 11.51 5.30
N ARG A 291 16.55 11.08 4.13
CA ARG A 291 15.93 11.39 2.82
C ARG A 291 15.70 10.15 1.98
N LEU A 292 14.56 10.13 1.30
CA LEU A 292 14.21 9.15 0.26
C LEU A 292 14.53 9.73 -1.12
N LEU A 293 15.34 9.02 -1.90
CA LEU A 293 15.55 9.26 -3.32
C LEU A 293 14.76 8.23 -4.13
N GLN A 294 13.66 8.65 -4.72
CA GLN A 294 12.84 7.79 -5.55
C GLN A 294 12.96 8.13 -7.04
N GLY A 295 12.77 7.13 -7.88
CA GLY A 295 12.80 7.32 -9.32
C GLY A 295 12.71 5.97 -10.02
N ASP A 296 12.23 6.00 -11.24
CA ASP A 296 12.08 4.81 -12.07
C ASP A 296 13.38 4.02 -12.24
N VAL A 297 13.27 2.78 -12.70
CA VAL A 297 14.44 1.96 -13.03
C VAL A 297 15.29 2.68 -14.07
N GLY A 298 16.55 2.91 -13.70
CA GLY A 298 17.52 3.61 -14.56
C GLY A 298 17.37 5.11 -14.63
N ALA A 299 16.64 5.77 -13.72
CA ALA A 299 16.64 7.23 -13.60
C ALA A 299 17.98 7.83 -13.12
N GLY A 300 18.99 6.98 -12.83
CA GLY A 300 20.31 7.42 -12.42
C GLY A 300 20.45 7.72 -10.93
N LYS A 301 19.67 7.06 -10.09
CA LYS A 301 19.76 7.16 -8.61
C LYS A 301 21.16 6.91 -8.07
N THR A 302 21.88 5.92 -8.64
CA THR A 302 23.25 5.57 -8.25
C THR A 302 24.22 6.75 -8.45
N LEU A 303 24.07 7.51 -9.53
CA LEU A 303 24.88 8.72 -9.76
C LEU A 303 24.61 9.77 -8.68
N VAL A 304 23.35 10.03 -8.37
CA VAL A 304 22.96 11.01 -7.32
C VAL A 304 23.50 10.56 -5.96
N GLY A 305 23.35 9.26 -5.63
CA GLY A 305 23.92 8.70 -4.41
C GLY A 305 25.44 8.81 -4.35
N PHE A 306 26.11 8.58 -5.46
CA PHE A 306 27.57 8.73 -5.54
C PHE A 306 28.02 10.18 -5.33
N MET A 307 27.30 11.17 -5.89
CA MET A 307 27.59 12.59 -5.62
C MET A 307 27.49 12.93 -4.12
N ALA A 308 26.52 12.35 -3.42
CA ALA A 308 26.41 12.48 -1.96
C ALA A 308 27.57 11.81 -1.21
N LEU A 309 28.01 10.61 -1.66
CA LEU A 309 29.20 9.95 -1.09
C LEU A 309 30.47 10.79 -1.30
N LEU A 310 30.65 11.40 -2.47
CA LEU A 310 31.78 12.30 -2.72
C LEU A 310 31.78 13.52 -1.78
N GLN A 311 30.63 14.08 -1.47
CA GLN A 311 30.52 15.15 -0.47
C GLN A 311 30.96 14.70 0.92
N ALA A 312 30.57 13.49 1.33
CA ALA A 312 31.00 12.91 2.59
C ALA A 312 32.52 12.72 2.65
N VAL A 313 33.13 12.21 1.57
CA VAL A 313 34.58 12.02 1.45
C VAL A 313 35.33 13.37 1.43
N GLU A 314 34.84 14.33 0.66
CA GLU A 314 35.44 15.66 0.56
C GLU A 314 35.43 16.41 1.91
N SER A 315 34.47 16.11 2.77
CA SER A 315 34.42 16.64 4.13
C SER A 315 35.34 15.88 5.11
N GLY A 316 36.15 14.94 4.65
CA GLY A 316 37.08 14.14 5.44
C GLY A 316 36.46 12.93 6.13
N GLY A 317 35.25 12.53 5.76
CA GLY A 317 34.57 11.36 6.29
C GLY A 317 34.53 10.18 5.33
N GLN A 318 33.77 9.17 5.70
CA GLN A 318 33.54 7.94 4.93
C GLN A 318 32.06 7.79 4.61
N GLY A 319 31.78 7.06 3.53
CA GLY A 319 30.44 6.68 3.15
C GLY A 319 30.25 5.18 2.96
N VAL A 320 29.00 4.72 3.11
CA VAL A 320 28.66 3.32 2.85
C VAL A 320 27.44 3.24 1.92
N LEU A 321 27.51 2.35 0.93
CA LEU A 321 26.40 1.99 0.05
C LEU A 321 26.01 0.53 0.29
N MET A 322 24.81 0.32 0.77
CA MET A 322 24.26 -1.00 0.99
C MET A 322 23.34 -1.43 -0.13
N ALA A 323 23.58 -2.63 -0.64
CA ALA A 323 22.74 -3.32 -1.60
C ALA A 323 22.13 -4.59 -1.00
N PRO A 324 20.91 -5.01 -1.43
CA PRO A 324 20.23 -6.18 -0.85
C PRO A 324 20.89 -7.52 -1.20
N THR A 325 21.68 -7.58 -2.26
CA THR A 325 22.35 -8.80 -2.71
C THR A 325 23.81 -8.53 -3.09
N GLU A 326 24.63 -9.58 -3.07
CA GLU A 326 26.05 -9.50 -3.43
C GLU A 326 26.24 -9.11 -4.90
N ILE A 327 25.36 -9.59 -5.78
CA ILE A 327 25.41 -9.26 -7.23
C ILE A 327 25.22 -7.76 -7.43
N LEU A 328 24.24 -7.16 -6.74
CA LEU A 328 24.01 -5.71 -6.79
C LEU A 328 25.15 -4.92 -6.17
N ALA A 329 25.71 -5.38 -5.05
CA ALA A 329 26.88 -4.75 -4.45
C ALA A 329 28.06 -4.74 -5.42
N ARG A 330 28.31 -5.85 -6.11
CA ARG A 330 29.35 -5.97 -7.15
C ARG A 330 29.09 -5.03 -8.32
N GLN A 331 27.86 -4.96 -8.82
CA GLN A 331 27.48 -4.02 -9.88
C GLN A 331 27.68 -2.56 -9.47
N HIS A 332 27.28 -2.20 -8.25
CA HIS A 332 27.55 -0.86 -7.74
C HIS A 332 29.05 -0.58 -7.69
N LEU A 333 29.84 -1.52 -7.19
CA LEU A 333 31.31 -1.37 -7.18
C LEU A 333 31.86 -1.16 -8.59
N GLU A 334 31.50 -2.02 -9.55
CA GLU A 334 31.97 -1.95 -10.93
C GLU A 334 31.54 -0.66 -11.63
N GLY A 335 30.30 -0.21 -11.39
CA GLY A 335 29.79 1.05 -11.93
C GLY A 335 30.39 2.30 -11.29
N LEU A 336 30.71 2.25 -10.00
CA LEU A 336 31.28 3.39 -9.29
C LEU A 336 32.81 3.48 -9.42
N ARG A 337 33.51 2.38 -9.59
CA ARG A 337 34.98 2.35 -9.65
C ARG A 337 35.55 3.31 -10.70
N PRO A 338 35.09 3.34 -11.98
CA PRO A 338 35.60 4.28 -12.97
C PRO A 338 35.38 5.75 -12.59
N LEU A 339 34.29 6.05 -11.88
CA LEU A 339 33.98 7.40 -11.41
C LEU A 339 34.83 7.77 -10.18
N ALA A 340 35.03 6.82 -9.28
CA ALA A 340 35.85 6.97 -8.08
C ALA A 340 37.34 7.17 -8.42
N ASP A 341 37.85 6.43 -9.38
CA ASP A 341 39.24 6.57 -9.88
C ASP A 341 39.48 7.99 -10.42
N ARG A 342 38.51 8.58 -11.13
CA ARG A 342 38.55 9.97 -11.61
C ARG A 342 38.63 10.98 -10.46
N ALA A 343 37.90 10.72 -9.38
CA ALA A 343 37.92 11.53 -8.18
C ALA A 343 39.13 11.22 -7.27
N ARG A 344 39.91 10.17 -7.52
CA ARG A 344 40.93 9.62 -6.63
C ARG A 344 40.37 9.21 -5.26
N VAL A 345 39.23 8.58 -5.26
CA VAL A 345 38.52 8.07 -4.09
C VAL A 345 38.62 6.55 -4.08
N ARG A 346 38.99 5.96 -2.96
CA ARG A 346 39.12 4.49 -2.83
C ARG A 346 37.77 3.89 -2.46
N VAL A 347 37.25 3.06 -3.38
CA VAL A 347 36.02 2.29 -3.17
C VAL A 347 36.37 0.81 -3.05
N ASP A 348 35.82 0.15 -2.02
CA ASP A 348 36.01 -1.29 -1.84
C ASP A 348 34.67 -1.95 -1.47
N MET A 349 34.64 -3.30 -1.48
CA MET A 349 33.42 -4.07 -1.22
C MET A 349 33.62 -5.05 -0.08
N LEU A 350 32.59 -5.15 0.80
CA LEU A 350 32.53 -6.13 1.88
C LEU A 350 31.29 -7.00 1.76
N THR A 351 31.49 -8.31 1.67
CA THR A 351 30.41 -9.30 1.63
C THR A 351 30.59 -10.40 2.65
N GLY A 352 29.56 -11.24 2.85
CA GLY A 352 29.65 -12.40 3.73
C GLY A 352 30.59 -13.52 3.22
N ARG A 353 31.04 -13.46 1.97
CA ARG A 353 31.89 -14.47 1.31
C ARG A 353 33.39 -14.11 1.31
N ASP A 354 33.75 -12.95 1.84
CA ASP A 354 35.16 -12.54 1.91
C ASP A 354 35.97 -13.52 2.75
N LYS A 355 37.11 -13.98 2.23
CA LYS A 355 38.03 -14.86 2.96
C LYS A 355 38.59 -14.15 4.20
N SER A 356 38.84 -14.88 5.28
CA SER A 356 39.20 -14.33 6.59
C SER A 356 40.36 -13.33 6.54
N SER A 357 41.39 -13.60 5.76
CA SER A 357 42.56 -12.70 5.61
C SER A 357 42.23 -11.42 4.88
N ALA A 358 41.56 -11.53 3.73
CA ALA A 358 41.13 -10.38 2.92
C ALA A 358 40.10 -9.53 3.71
N ARG A 359 39.20 -10.16 4.44
CA ARG A 359 38.23 -9.48 5.30
C ARG A 359 38.92 -8.65 6.38
N ARG A 360 39.92 -9.24 7.07
CA ARG A 360 40.67 -8.54 8.10
C ARG A 360 41.36 -7.30 7.56
N GLN A 361 42.04 -7.41 6.43
CA GLN A 361 42.70 -6.28 5.80
C GLN A 361 41.74 -5.16 5.43
N LYS A 362 40.58 -5.50 4.88
CA LYS A 362 39.52 -4.50 4.56
C LYS A 362 38.99 -3.81 5.81
N LEU A 363 38.82 -4.52 6.92
CA LEU A 363 38.37 -3.94 8.18
C LEU A 363 39.43 -3.00 8.78
N GLU A 364 40.72 -3.34 8.68
CA GLU A 364 41.83 -2.49 9.08
C GLU A 364 41.91 -1.23 8.21
N ASP A 365 41.81 -1.37 6.88
CA ASP A 365 41.78 -0.26 5.94
C ASP A 365 40.59 0.67 6.15
N LEU A 366 39.44 0.12 6.53
CA LEU A 366 38.24 0.90 6.84
C LEU A 366 38.41 1.70 8.13
N THR A 367 38.93 1.06 9.18
CA THR A 367 39.16 1.69 10.50
C THR A 367 40.27 2.73 10.44
N SER A 368 41.30 2.55 9.61
CA SER A 368 42.35 3.54 9.39
C SER A 368 41.88 4.73 8.55
N GLY A 369 40.80 4.57 7.78
CA GLY A 369 40.30 5.54 6.81
C GLY A 369 40.98 5.47 5.45
N ALA A 370 41.65 4.35 5.15
CA ALA A 370 42.23 4.10 3.84
C ALA A 370 41.16 3.75 2.78
N ILE A 371 40.01 3.25 3.19
CA ILE A 371 38.82 3.09 2.33
C ILE A 371 37.88 4.28 2.57
N ASP A 372 37.58 5.03 1.52
CA ASP A 372 36.70 6.20 1.58
C ASP A 372 35.21 5.81 1.47
N ILE A 373 34.91 4.87 0.59
CA ILE A 373 33.55 4.40 0.31
C ILE A 373 33.52 2.86 0.39
N LEU A 374 32.65 2.33 1.24
CA LEU A 374 32.42 0.89 1.33
C LEU A 374 31.09 0.53 0.64
N VAL A 375 31.13 -0.40 -0.29
CA VAL A 375 29.96 -1.04 -0.88
C VAL A 375 29.76 -2.40 -0.26
N GLY A 376 28.53 -2.83 0.04
CA GLY A 376 28.33 -4.17 0.58
C GLY A 376 26.88 -4.57 0.79
N THR A 377 26.69 -5.74 1.35
CA THR A 377 25.37 -6.25 1.74
C THR A 377 25.11 -5.99 3.24
N HIS A 378 24.15 -6.67 3.84
CA HIS A 378 23.91 -6.60 5.30
C HIS A 378 25.18 -6.86 6.15
N ALA A 379 26.23 -7.48 5.59
CA ALA A 379 27.51 -7.69 6.26
C ALA A 379 28.16 -6.39 6.76
N VAL A 380 27.88 -5.23 6.13
CA VAL A 380 28.42 -3.92 6.55
C VAL A 380 27.87 -3.44 7.90
N PHE A 381 26.78 -4.05 8.40
CA PHE A 381 26.19 -3.71 9.71
C PHE A 381 26.66 -4.59 10.86
N GLN A 382 27.43 -5.64 10.60
CA GLN A 382 27.97 -6.48 11.66
C GLN A 382 28.80 -5.65 12.64
N GLU A 383 28.74 -5.96 13.93
CA GLU A 383 29.36 -5.18 15.00
C GLU A 383 30.86 -4.95 14.77
N GLU A 384 31.56 -5.91 14.19
CA GLU A 384 32.99 -5.88 13.89
C GLU A 384 33.36 -4.85 12.79
N VAL A 385 32.40 -4.36 11.98
CA VAL A 385 32.67 -3.38 10.93
C VAL A 385 32.66 -1.98 11.53
N ALA A 386 33.83 -1.46 11.81
CA ALA A 386 34.03 -0.12 12.34
C ALA A 386 34.57 0.84 11.27
N PHE A 387 34.02 2.04 11.22
CA PHE A 387 34.48 3.13 10.38
C PHE A 387 35.32 4.11 11.21
N LYS A 388 36.30 4.76 10.59
CA LYS A 388 37.02 5.86 11.22
C LYS A 388 36.08 7.08 11.44
N ASP A 389 35.33 7.46 10.43
CA ASP A 389 34.39 8.58 10.45
C ASP A 389 33.25 8.40 9.44
N LEU A 390 32.25 7.55 9.77
CA LEU A 390 31.10 7.35 8.89
C LEU A 390 30.19 8.58 8.93
N ARG A 391 29.94 9.21 7.77
CA ARG A 391 29.06 10.40 7.64
C ARG A 391 27.80 10.13 6.87
N LEU A 392 27.83 9.27 5.85
CA LEU A 392 26.67 8.97 5.01
C LEU A 392 26.49 7.48 4.87
N SER A 393 25.25 7.03 5.07
CA SER A 393 24.79 5.67 4.75
C SER A 393 23.71 5.71 3.69
N ILE A 394 23.96 5.03 2.57
CA ILE A 394 23.01 4.86 1.49
C ILE A 394 22.45 3.43 1.54
N ILE A 395 21.13 3.30 1.44
CA ILE A 395 20.43 2.02 1.40
C ILE A 395 19.70 1.91 0.08
N ASP A 396 20.08 0.97 -0.76
CA ASP A 396 19.40 0.70 -2.03
C ASP A 396 18.31 -0.36 -1.86
N GLU A 397 17.17 -0.19 -2.57
CA GLU A 397 16.03 -1.11 -2.57
C GLU A 397 15.46 -1.42 -1.17
N GLN A 398 15.15 -0.37 -0.40
CA GLN A 398 14.74 -0.43 1.00
C GLN A 398 13.59 -1.42 1.30
N HIS A 399 12.67 -1.64 0.35
CA HIS A 399 11.49 -2.51 0.55
C HIS A 399 11.86 -3.97 0.92
N ARG A 400 13.11 -4.36 0.72
CA ARG A 400 13.65 -5.68 1.05
C ARG A 400 14.29 -5.75 2.45
N PHE A 401 14.34 -4.64 3.19
CA PHE A 401 14.94 -4.58 4.53
C PHE A 401 13.91 -4.39 5.63
N GLY A 402 14.03 -5.17 6.71
CA GLY A 402 13.15 -5.07 7.88
C GLY A 402 13.37 -3.79 8.70
N VAL A 403 12.39 -3.43 9.52
CA VAL A 403 12.43 -2.26 10.42
C VAL A 403 13.62 -2.29 11.37
N GLN A 404 14.00 -3.50 11.86
CA GLN A 404 15.14 -3.68 12.78
C GLN A 404 16.48 -3.34 12.12
N GLN A 405 16.66 -3.61 10.84
CA GLN A 405 17.89 -3.29 10.11
C GLN A 405 18.05 -1.79 9.89
N ARG A 406 16.93 -1.05 9.77
CA ARG A 406 16.92 0.42 9.73
C ARG A 406 17.34 1.04 11.06
N LEU A 407 16.95 0.44 12.17
CA LEU A 407 17.32 0.87 13.53
C LEU A 407 18.80 0.59 13.83
N ALA A 408 19.35 -0.54 13.34
CA ALA A 408 20.75 -0.90 13.49
C ALA A 408 21.70 0.09 12.79
N LEU A 409 21.27 0.71 11.68
CA LEU A 409 21.98 1.85 11.05
C LEU A 409 22.10 3.07 11.95
N GLY A 410 21.03 3.36 12.71
CA GLY A 410 21.05 4.43 13.70
C GLY A 410 21.99 4.16 14.87
N ALA A 411 22.30 2.91 15.16
CA ALA A 411 23.15 2.50 16.27
C ALA A 411 24.66 2.60 15.97
N LYS A 412 25.09 2.52 14.67
CA LYS A 412 26.52 2.68 14.28
C LYS A 412 27.05 4.12 14.31
N GLY A 413 26.18 5.11 14.55
CA GLY A 413 26.55 6.50 14.74
C GLY A 413 25.30 7.38 14.88
N THR A 414 25.14 8.02 16.04
CA THR A 414 23.99 8.90 16.33
C THR A 414 23.90 10.13 15.41
N LYS A 415 24.91 10.36 14.55
CA LYS A 415 25.06 11.54 13.70
C LYS A 415 25.25 11.21 12.21
N VAL A 416 25.01 9.96 11.80
CA VAL A 416 25.18 9.52 10.39
C VAL A 416 23.97 9.94 9.56
N ASP A 417 24.17 10.60 8.44
CA ASP A 417 23.15 10.91 7.46
C ASP A 417 22.68 9.64 6.75
N VAL A 418 21.39 9.56 6.43
CA VAL A 418 20.77 8.42 5.77
C VAL A 418 20.08 8.83 4.49
N LEU A 419 20.50 8.23 3.39
CA LEU A 419 19.85 8.32 2.09
C LEU A 419 19.28 6.96 1.71
N VAL A 420 18.00 6.88 1.51
CA VAL A 420 17.33 5.67 1.06
C VAL A 420 17.01 5.79 -0.42
N MET A 421 17.30 4.76 -1.21
CA MET A 421 16.97 4.72 -2.63
C MET A 421 15.88 3.68 -2.90
N SER A 422 14.91 4.01 -3.76
CA SER A 422 13.88 3.10 -4.23
C SER A 422 13.76 3.15 -5.75
N ALA A 423 13.78 1.98 -6.40
CA ALA A 423 13.55 1.86 -7.84
C ALA A 423 12.06 1.68 -8.19
N THR A 424 11.23 1.39 -7.21
CA THR A 424 9.78 1.42 -7.40
C THR A 424 9.29 2.83 -7.15
N PRO A 425 8.71 3.50 -8.14
CA PRO A 425 7.96 4.71 -7.90
C PRO A 425 6.85 4.43 -6.89
N ILE A 426 6.76 5.27 -5.87
CA ILE A 426 5.75 5.16 -4.83
C ILE A 426 4.69 6.21 -5.12
N PRO A 427 3.40 5.85 -5.21
CA PRO A 427 2.33 6.84 -5.34
C PRO A 427 2.43 7.90 -4.26
N ARG A 428 2.19 9.17 -4.61
CA ARG A 428 2.35 10.28 -3.66
C ARG A 428 1.56 10.12 -2.37
N SER A 429 0.37 9.51 -2.45
CA SER A 429 -0.45 9.24 -1.27
C SER A 429 0.17 8.18 -0.34
N LEU A 430 0.78 7.14 -0.92
CA LEU A 430 1.51 6.13 -0.15
C LEU A 430 2.84 6.68 0.38
N GLU A 431 3.52 7.53 -0.37
CA GLU A 431 4.73 8.24 0.07
C GLU A 431 4.43 9.05 1.35
N LEU A 432 3.38 9.87 1.33
CA LEU A 432 2.98 10.66 2.50
C LEU A 432 2.55 9.77 3.68
N ALA A 433 1.89 8.64 3.41
CA ALA A 433 1.45 7.73 4.44
C ALA A 433 2.60 6.95 5.09
N GLN A 434 3.56 6.47 4.30
CA GLN A 434 4.69 5.64 4.78
C GLN A 434 5.90 6.45 5.21
N TYR A 435 6.30 7.42 4.38
CA TYR A 435 7.57 8.14 4.47
C TYR A 435 7.40 9.61 4.89
N GLY A 436 6.27 9.97 5.49
CA GLY A 436 6.02 11.34 5.95
C GLY A 436 7.02 11.86 7.01
N ASP A 437 7.88 10.98 7.56
CA ASP A 437 8.99 11.30 8.43
C ASP A 437 10.33 11.55 7.70
N MET A 438 10.38 11.35 6.38
CA MET A 438 11.56 11.57 5.54
C MET A 438 11.37 12.77 4.60
N ASP A 439 12.47 13.41 4.20
CA ASP A 439 12.48 14.29 3.05
C ASP A 439 12.53 13.46 1.76
N VAL A 440 11.94 13.94 0.68
CA VAL A 440 11.87 13.18 -0.57
C VAL A 440 12.46 13.98 -1.72
N SER A 441 13.31 13.33 -2.50
CA SER A 441 13.77 13.79 -3.81
C SER A 441 13.30 12.80 -4.88
N THR A 442 12.68 13.30 -5.95
CA THR A 442 12.08 12.47 -6.99
C THR A 442 12.75 12.68 -8.34
N LEU A 443 13.21 11.58 -8.96
CA LEU A 443 13.75 11.57 -10.30
C LEU A 443 12.66 11.15 -11.29
N TYR A 444 11.96 12.11 -11.85
CA TYR A 444 10.87 11.89 -12.81
C TYR A 444 11.33 11.93 -14.26
N GLU A 445 12.58 12.32 -14.50
CA GLU A 445 13.19 12.35 -15.83
C GLU A 445 14.02 11.10 -16.10
N LYS A 446 13.93 10.57 -17.31
CA LYS A 446 14.86 9.53 -17.78
C LYS A 446 16.11 10.20 -18.35
N PRO A 447 17.32 9.64 -18.14
CA PRO A 447 18.55 10.15 -18.76
C PRO A 447 18.43 10.20 -20.30
N PRO A 448 19.06 11.18 -20.95
CA PRO A 448 19.02 11.32 -22.39
C PRO A 448 19.63 10.08 -23.09
N GLY A 449 19.16 9.76 -24.30
CA GLY A 449 19.63 8.62 -25.11
C GLY A 449 18.84 7.31 -24.90
N ARG A 450 17.96 7.21 -23.93
CA ARG A 450 17.09 6.04 -23.76
C ARG A 450 15.96 6.02 -24.78
N LYS A 451 15.84 4.87 -25.47
CA LYS A 451 14.72 4.63 -26.38
C LYS A 451 13.53 4.04 -25.62
N PRO A 452 12.28 4.36 -26.02
CA PRO A 452 11.09 3.74 -25.45
C PRO A 452 11.12 2.21 -25.63
N ILE A 453 10.55 1.49 -24.65
CA ILE A 453 10.43 0.03 -24.70
C ILE A 453 9.07 -0.33 -25.33
N THR A 454 9.09 -0.91 -26.53
CA THR A 454 7.87 -1.35 -27.17
C THR A 454 7.25 -2.49 -26.37
N THR A 455 6.09 -2.26 -25.76
CA THR A 455 5.38 -3.27 -24.97
C THR A 455 4.18 -3.82 -25.75
N ALA A 456 4.06 -5.15 -25.88
CA ALA A 456 2.96 -5.79 -26.58
C ALA A 456 2.37 -6.95 -25.74
N ALA A 457 1.03 -7.05 -25.72
CA ALA A 457 0.33 -8.19 -25.15
C ALA A 457 0.08 -9.25 -26.24
N VAL A 458 0.47 -10.49 -25.99
CA VAL A 458 0.45 -11.59 -26.97
C VAL A 458 -0.19 -12.82 -26.33
N PRO A 459 -1.21 -13.47 -26.94
CA PRO A 459 -1.77 -14.68 -26.37
C PRO A 459 -0.77 -15.85 -26.43
N LEU A 460 -0.80 -16.72 -25.42
CA LEU A 460 0.08 -17.91 -25.34
C LEU A 460 -0.05 -18.86 -26.54
N SER A 461 -1.19 -18.85 -27.24
CA SER A 461 -1.37 -19.61 -28.49
C SER A 461 -0.35 -19.22 -29.60
N ARG A 462 0.26 -18.04 -29.50
CA ARG A 462 1.30 -17.58 -30.44
C ARG A 462 2.72 -17.85 -29.96
N LEU A 463 2.91 -18.76 -29.01
CA LEU A 463 4.22 -19.10 -28.46
C LEU A 463 5.25 -19.50 -29.52
N ALA A 464 4.84 -20.33 -30.50
CA ALA A 464 5.72 -20.76 -31.58
C ALA A 464 6.23 -19.59 -32.44
N ASP A 465 5.36 -18.60 -32.73
CA ASP A 465 5.73 -17.37 -33.44
C ASP A 465 6.76 -16.56 -32.65
N VAL A 466 6.55 -16.44 -31.34
CA VAL A 466 7.47 -15.71 -30.44
C VAL A 466 8.84 -16.37 -30.42
N ILE A 467 8.90 -17.70 -30.27
CA ILE A 467 10.17 -18.45 -30.29
C ILE A 467 10.87 -18.30 -31.65
N SER A 468 10.14 -18.37 -32.77
CA SER A 468 10.69 -18.18 -34.10
C SER A 468 11.33 -16.78 -34.28
N LYS A 469 10.62 -15.73 -33.85
CA LYS A 469 11.14 -14.35 -33.89
C LYS A 469 12.31 -14.15 -32.93
N LEU A 470 12.27 -14.77 -31.76
CA LEU A 470 13.36 -14.76 -30.81
C LEU A 470 14.63 -15.37 -31.40
N LYS A 471 14.53 -16.49 -32.12
CA LYS A 471 15.66 -17.14 -32.81
C LYS A 471 16.35 -16.19 -33.77
N VAL A 472 15.60 -15.43 -34.57
CA VAL A 472 16.14 -14.40 -35.47
C VAL A 472 16.85 -13.30 -34.71
N ALA A 473 16.26 -12.81 -33.65
CA ALA A 473 16.83 -11.74 -32.82
C ALA A 473 18.11 -12.17 -32.11
N ILE A 474 18.20 -13.41 -31.62
CA ILE A 474 19.41 -13.97 -31.01
C ILE A 474 20.53 -14.13 -32.06
N ALA A 475 20.21 -14.56 -33.27
CA ALA A 475 21.15 -14.67 -34.35
C ALA A 475 21.76 -13.30 -34.74
N SER A 476 21.04 -12.21 -34.52
CA SER A 476 21.55 -10.83 -34.69
C SER A 476 22.38 -10.31 -33.49
N GLY A 477 22.69 -11.16 -32.49
CA GLY A 477 23.54 -10.82 -31.35
C GLY A 477 22.77 -10.29 -30.11
N ARG A 478 21.45 -10.21 -30.17
CA ARG A 478 20.62 -9.74 -29.04
C ARG A 478 20.51 -10.80 -27.93
N GLN A 479 20.26 -10.36 -26.72
CA GLN A 479 19.96 -11.23 -25.59
C GLN A 479 18.52 -11.00 -25.08
N ALA A 480 17.95 -12.03 -24.47
CA ALA A 480 16.58 -12.00 -23.98
C ALA A 480 16.46 -12.56 -22.56
N TYR A 481 15.60 -11.93 -21.77
CA TYR A 481 15.04 -12.53 -20.57
C TYR A 481 13.73 -13.23 -20.91
N TRP A 482 13.52 -14.39 -20.32
CA TRP A 482 12.29 -15.15 -20.39
C TRP A 482 11.80 -15.48 -18.98
N VAL A 483 10.75 -14.81 -18.52
CA VAL A 483 10.24 -14.91 -17.15
C VAL A 483 9.02 -15.80 -17.12
N CYS A 484 9.07 -16.85 -16.28
CA CYS A 484 7.95 -17.73 -15.98
C CYS A 484 7.33 -17.35 -14.63
N PRO A 485 5.99 -17.36 -14.48
CA PRO A 485 5.33 -17.03 -13.21
C PRO A 485 5.63 -18.07 -12.13
N LEU A 486 5.54 -17.65 -10.86
CA LEU A 486 5.37 -18.55 -9.73
C LEU A 486 3.86 -18.75 -9.51
N VAL A 487 3.41 -19.99 -9.34
CA VAL A 487 2.02 -20.32 -8.99
C VAL A 487 1.97 -20.60 -7.49
N GLU A 488 1.24 -19.79 -6.74
CA GLU A 488 1.25 -19.78 -5.26
C GLU A 488 0.92 -21.11 -4.57
N GLU A 489 0.38 -22.09 -5.28
CA GLU A 489 -0.08 -23.36 -4.68
C GLU A 489 0.95 -24.52 -4.68
N SER A 490 2.08 -24.42 -5.39
CA SER A 490 3.10 -25.47 -5.41
C SER A 490 4.44 -25.02 -5.99
N GLU A 491 5.44 -24.84 -5.15
CA GLU A 491 6.84 -24.58 -5.55
C GLU A 491 7.40 -25.62 -6.52
N ILE A 492 6.85 -26.85 -6.50
CA ILE A 492 7.25 -27.97 -7.37
C ILE A 492 6.72 -27.77 -8.81
N MET A 493 5.48 -27.25 -8.96
CA MET A 493 4.90 -27.01 -10.29
C MET A 493 5.61 -25.84 -11.01
N ASP A 494 6.09 -24.86 -10.28
CA ASP A 494 6.79 -23.69 -10.83
C ASP A 494 8.15 -24.04 -11.40
N LEU A 495 8.88 -24.91 -10.72
CA LEU A 495 10.14 -25.47 -11.20
C LEU A 495 9.94 -26.28 -12.48
N THR A 496 8.83 -27.02 -12.55
CA THR A 496 8.47 -27.80 -13.72
C THR A 496 8.20 -26.88 -14.91
N ALA A 497 7.44 -25.78 -14.72
CA ALA A 497 7.11 -24.85 -15.81
C ALA A 497 8.36 -24.13 -16.36
N ALA A 498 9.23 -23.60 -15.50
CA ALA A 498 10.48 -22.97 -15.93
C ALA A 498 11.45 -23.99 -16.55
N GLY A 499 11.53 -25.21 -15.99
CA GLY A 499 12.32 -26.30 -16.51
C GLY A 499 11.84 -26.82 -17.88
N GLU A 500 10.54 -26.93 -18.08
CA GLU A 500 9.96 -27.29 -19.38
C GLU A 500 10.23 -26.20 -20.42
N ARG A 501 10.03 -24.94 -20.05
CA ARG A 501 10.34 -23.81 -20.94
C ARG A 501 11.81 -23.78 -21.31
N PHE A 502 12.69 -24.01 -20.37
CA PHE A 502 14.12 -24.13 -20.62
C PHE A 502 14.44 -25.23 -21.64
N LYS A 503 13.85 -26.43 -21.50
CA LYS A 503 14.03 -27.56 -22.44
C LYS A 503 13.54 -27.19 -23.85
N ILE A 504 12.36 -26.57 -23.96
CA ILE A 504 11.78 -26.16 -25.25
C ILE A 504 12.67 -25.12 -25.93
N LEU A 505 13.10 -24.10 -25.21
CA LEU A 505 13.97 -23.04 -25.75
C LEU A 505 15.35 -23.59 -26.12
N ARG A 506 15.91 -24.48 -25.30
CA ARG A 506 17.18 -25.15 -25.57
C ARG A 506 17.13 -25.99 -26.85
N ALA A 507 16.03 -26.73 -27.06
CA ALA A 507 15.82 -27.48 -28.29
C ALA A 507 15.68 -26.59 -29.53
N ALA A 508 15.02 -25.42 -29.37
CA ALA A 508 14.81 -24.49 -30.49
C ALA A 508 16.03 -23.62 -30.82
N LEU A 509 16.85 -23.25 -29.84
CA LEU A 509 17.92 -22.26 -29.96
C LEU A 509 19.34 -22.87 -29.91
N GLY A 510 19.45 -24.12 -29.48
CA GLY A 510 20.72 -24.86 -29.35
C GLY A 510 21.21 -24.98 -27.89
N ASP A 511 22.02 -26.05 -27.70
CA ASP A 511 22.68 -26.30 -26.42
C ASP A 511 23.70 -25.18 -26.14
N GLY A 512 23.65 -24.65 -24.92
CA GLY A 512 24.51 -23.54 -24.49
C GLY A 512 24.00 -22.13 -24.79
N ALA A 513 22.95 -21.97 -25.63
CA ALA A 513 22.36 -20.64 -25.87
C ALA A 513 21.42 -20.18 -24.75
N VAL A 514 20.92 -21.10 -23.90
CA VAL A 514 19.92 -20.84 -22.91
C VAL A 514 20.44 -21.13 -21.49
N GLY A 515 20.33 -20.18 -20.59
CA GLY A 515 20.59 -20.33 -19.16
C GLY A 515 19.30 -20.45 -18.37
N LEU A 516 19.36 -21.02 -17.16
CA LEU A 516 18.23 -21.17 -16.24
C LEU A 516 18.59 -20.64 -14.86
N VAL A 517 17.71 -19.81 -14.29
CA VAL A 517 17.85 -19.29 -12.91
C VAL A 517 16.51 -19.35 -12.19
N HIS A 518 16.46 -20.00 -11.03
CA HIS A 518 15.28 -20.05 -10.16
C HIS A 518 15.63 -20.02 -8.68
N GLY A 519 14.63 -19.82 -7.81
CA GLY A 519 14.82 -19.62 -6.38
C GLY A 519 15.60 -20.72 -5.67
N GLN A 520 15.43 -21.97 -6.04
CA GLN A 520 16.01 -23.15 -5.38
C GLN A 520 17.43 -23.51 -5.86
N LEU A 521 17.96 -22.87 -6.91
CA LEU A 521 19.35 -23.10 -7.31
C LEU A 521 20.31 -22.69 -6.21
N PRO A 522 21.39 -23.44 -5.98
CA PRO A 522 22.47 -23.02 -5.10
C PRO A 522 23.01 -21.64 -5.52
N PRO A 523 23.36 -20.77 -4.59
CA PRO A 523 23.86 -19.43 -4.90
C PRO A 523 25.01 -19.39 -5.92
N VAL A 524 25.92 -20.38 -5.85
CA VAL A 524 27.06 -20.50 -6.78
C VAL A 524 26.58 -20.75 -8.22
N GLU A 525 25.59 -21.59 -8.39
CA GLU A 525 25.03 -21.90 -9.72
C GLU A 525 24.23 -20.72 -10.28
N LYS A 526 23.49 -20.00 -9.44
CA LYS A 526 22.83 -18.74 -9.83
C LYS A 526 23.83 -17.72 -10.32
N ASP A 527 24.91 -17.52 -9.58
CA ASP A 527 25.94 -16.55 -9.90
C ASP A 527 26.65 -16.94 -11.22
N ALA A 528 26.92 -18.24 -11.43
CA ALA A 528 27.51 -18.75 -12.66
C ALA A 528 26.61 -18.55 -13.89
N ALA A 529 25.33 -18.90 -13.79
CA ALA A 529 24.37 -18.72 -14.89
C ALA A 529 24.18 -17.23 -15.24
N MET A 530 24.14 -16.35 -14.23
CA MET A 530 24.10 -14.91 -14.45
C MET A 530 25.38 -14.38 -15.08
N ALA A 531 26.56 -14.82 -14.63
CA ALA A 531 27.84 -14.41 -15.21
C ALA A 531 27.95 -14.84 -16.68
N ASP A 532 27.53 -16.04 -17.04
CA ASP A 532 27.50 -16.51 -18.41
C ASP A 532 26.53 -15.70 -19.30
N PHE A 533 25.41 -15.26 -18.74
CA PHE A 533 24.49 -14.39 -19.46
C PHE A 533 25.06 -12.97 -19.64
N VAL A 534 25.65 -12.38 -18.60
CA VAL A 534 26.30 -11.06 -18.68
C VAL A 534 27.46 -11.10 -19.69
N ALA A 535 28.24 -12.16 -19.69
CA ALA A 535 29.35 -12.37 -20.65
C ALA A 535 28.87 -12.66 -22.08
N GLY A 536 27.54 -12.79 -22.30
CA GLY A 536 26.98 -13.10 -23.62
C GLY A 536 27.23 -14.51 -24.11
N LYS A 537 27.70 -15.44 -23.26
CA LYS A 537 27.83 -16.86 -23.59
C LYS A 537 26.47 -17.48 -23.78
N THR A 538 25.54 -17.24 -22.83
CA THR A 538 24.14 -17.57 -23.03
C THR A 538 23.38 -16.37 -23.59
N LYS A 539 22.44 -16.63 -24.49
CA LYS A 539 21.67 -15.60 -25.21
C LYS A 539 20.26 -15.41 -24.65
N VAL A 540 19.70 -16.44 -24.05
CA VAL A 540 18.40 -16.39 -23.36
C VAL A 540 18.58 -16.82 -21.92
N LEU A 541 18.05 -16.05 -20.99
CA LEU A 541 17.98 -16.43 -19.58
C LEU A 541 16.53 -16.71 -19.20
N VAL A 542 16.22 -17.99 -18.99
CA VAL A 542 14.93 -18.42 -18.43
C VAL A 542 15.00 -18.27 -16.93
N ALA A 543 14.00 -17.61 -16.35
CA ALA A 543 13.97 -17.45 -14.91
C ALA A 543 12.54 -17.37 -14.36
N THR A 544 12.43 -17.62 -13.07
CA THR A 544 11.27 -17.24 -12.26
C THR A 544 11.43 -15.79 -11.78
N THR A 545 10.55 -15.30 -10.88
CA THR A 545 10.58 -13.93 -10.35
C THR A 545 11.89 -13.47 -9.69
N VAL A 546 12.86 -14.37 -9.53
CA VAL A 546 14.21 -14.06 -8.98
C VAL A 546 14.97 -12.99 -9.78
N ILE A 547 14.62 -12.77 -11.06
CA ILE A 547 15.21 -11.70 -11.90
C ILE A 547 14.78 -10.28 -11.46
N GLU A 548 13.84 -10.12 -10.56
CA GLU A 548 13.52 -8.80 -9.98
C GLU A 548 14.77 -8.14 -9.36
N VAL A 549 15.81 -8.92 -9.05
CA VAL A 549 17.04 -8.47 -8.43
C VAL A 549 18.13 -8.19 -9.48
N GLY A 550 18.19 -7.04 -9.98
CA GLY A 550 19.27 -6.09 -10.15
C GLY A 550 20.39 -6.31 -11.15
N VAL A 551 20.45 -7.29 -12.05
CA VAL A 551 21.59 -7.36 -12.98
C VAL A 551 21.35 -6.52 -14.24
N ASP A 552 22.28 -5.63 -14.54
CA ASP A 552 22.29 -4.81 -15.76
C ASP A 552 23.00 -5.54 -16.89
N VAL A 553 22.26 -5.83 -17.97
CA VAL A 553 22.84 -6.45 -19.19
C VAL A 553 22.46 -5.58 -20.38
N PRO A 554 23.36 -4.68 -20.84
CA PRO A 554 23.07 -3.73 -21.92
C PRO A 554 22.56 -4.37 -23.21
N ASN A 555 23.05 -5.59 -23.54
CA ASN A 555 22.68 -6.34 -24.73
C ASN A 555 21.32 -7.09 -24.59
N ALA A 556 20.75 -7.15 -23.41
CA ALA A 556 19.43 -7.73 -23.20
C ALA A 556 18.35 -6.72 -23.61
N THR A 557 17.85 -6.88 -24.83
CA THR A 557 16.88 -5.96 -25.44
C THR A 557 15.47 -6.55 -25.54
N ILE A 558 15.30 -7.80 -25.14
CA ILE A 558 14.02 -8.50 -25.23
C ILE A 558 13.64 -9.04 -23.85
N MET A 559 12.44 -8.70 -23.41
CA MET A 559 11.81 -9.27 -22.22
C MET A 559 10.57 -10.04 -22.64
N VAL A 560 10.47 -11.31 -22.29
CA VAL A 560 9.27 -12.12 -22.46
C VAL A 560 8.76 -12.52 -21.08
N ILE A 561 7.52 -12.22 -20.77
CA ILE A 561 6.87 -12.56 -19.50
C ILE A 561 5.68 -13.48 -19.80
N GLU A 562 5.78 -14.74 -19.40
CA GLU A 562 4.67 -15.69 -19.55
C GLU A 562 3.62 -15.51 -18.50
N ARG A 563 2.35 -15.75 -18.87
CA ARG A 563 1.17 -15.58 -18.00
C ARG A 563 1.24 -14.26 -17.24
N ALA A 564 1.46 -13.20 -17.99
CA ALA A 564 1.63 -11.85 -17.45
C ALA A 564 0.41 -11.39 -16.63
N GLU A 565 -0.75 -12.00 -16.82
CA GLU A 565 -1.96 -11.82 -16.03
C GLU A 565 -1.80 -12.20 -14.54
N ASN A 566 -0.83 -13.02 -14.20
CA ASN A 566 -0.55 -13.45 -12.82
C ASN A 566 0.37 -12.49 -12.06
N PHE A 567 0.96 -11.52 -12.74
CA PHE A 567 1.88 -10.55 -12.14
C PHE A 567 1.16 -9.26 -11.74
N GLY A 568 1.59 -8.64 -10.65
CA GLY A 568 1.20 -7.28 -10.29
C GLY A 568 1.81 -6.22 -11.22
N LEU A 569 1.16 -5.04 -11.33
CA LEU A 569 1.65 -3.95 -12.19
C LEU A 569 3.07 -3.51 -11.82
N ALA A 570 3.38 -3.38 -10.53
CA ALA A 570 4.71 -3.03 -10.06
C ALA A 570 5.77 -4.07 -10.48
N GLN A 571 5.45 -5.36 -10.40
CA GLN A 571 6.34 -6.45 -10.82
C GLN A 571 6.58 -6.42 -12.33
N LEU A 572 5.51 -6.28 -13.14
CA LEU A 572 5.62 -6.15 -14.60
C LEU A 572 6.49 -4.95 -14.99
N HIS A 573 6.32 -3.82 -14.30
CA HIS A 573 7.11 -2.63 -14.54
C HIS A 573 8.58 -2.82 -14.19
N GLN A 574 8.91 -3.43 -13.05
CA GLN A 574 10.27 -3.77 -12.66
C GLN A 574 10.94 -4.71 -13.66
N LEU A 575 10.23 -5.76 -14.10
CA LEU A 575 10.72 -6.70 -15.10
C LEU A 575 10.96 -6.00 -16.44
N ARG A 576 10.01 -5.19 -16.91
CA ARG A 576 10.18 -4.39 -18.13
C ARG A 576 11.41 -3.48 -18.04
N GLY A 577 11.67 -2.87 -16.90
CA GLY A 577 12.82 -1.99 -16.67
C GLY A 577 14.19 -2.70 -16.70
N ARG A 578 14.23 -4.04 -16.80
CA ARG A 578 15.47 -4.81 -16.97
C ARG A 578 16.01 -4.75 -18.40
N VAL A 579 15.20 -4.35 -19.36
CA VAL A 579 15.63 -4.09 -20.74
C VAL A 579 15.57 -2.59 -21.03
N GLY A 580 16.09 -2.15 -22.17
CA GLY A 580 16.11 -0.73 -22.55
C GLY A 580 17.20 0.10 -21.84
N ARG A 581 18.26 -0.54 -21.38
CA ARG A 581 19.39 0.15 -20.72
C ARG A 581 20.52 0.52 -21.69
N GLY A 582 20.55 -0.09 -22.88
CA GLY A 582 21.47 0.24 -23.98
C GLY A 582 20.81 1.17 -25.01
N GLU A 583 21.56 1.49 -26.07
CA GLU A 583 21.14 2.32 -27.21
C GLU A 583 20.21 1.59 -28.18
N ALA A 584 20.09 0.26 -28.10
CA ALA A 584 19.30 -0.55 -28.99
C ALA A 584 17.80 -0.49 -28.59
N ALA A 585 16.91 -0.51 -29.60
CA ALA A 585 15.48 -0.60 -29.37
C ALA A 585 15.12 -1.89 -28.64
N SER A 586 14.32 -1.79 -27.58
CA SER A 586 13.95 -2.91 -26.71
C SER A 586 12.47 -3.23 -26.79
N THR A 587 12.14 -4.50 -26.54
CA THR A 587 10.77 -5.01 -26.62
C THR A 587 10.43 -5.80 -25.36
N CYS A 588 9.23 -5.57 -24.82
CA CYS A 588 8.63 -6.34 -23.74
C CYS A 588 7.37 -7.04 -24.24
N LEU A 589 7.36 -8.37 -24.21
CA LEU A 589 6.23 -9.20 -24.60
C LEU A 589 5.52 -9.73 -23.35
N LEU A 590 4.28 -9.32 -23.16
CA LEU A 590 3.39 -9.79 -22.09
C LEU A 590 2.55 -10.92 -22.66
N MET A 591 2.96 -12.16 -22.43
CA MET A 591 2.20 -13.33 -22.92
C MET A 591 1.13 -13.70 -21.91
N TYR A 592 -0.11 -13.92 -22.38
CA TYR A 592 -1.26 -14.19 -21.53
C TYR A 592 -2.07 -15.38 -21.97
N GLN A 593 -2.79 -16.00 -21.04
CA GLN A 593 -3.75 -17.08 -21.30
C GLN A 593 -5.12 -16.47 -21.54
N ALA A 594 -5.68 -16.73 -22.74
CA ALA A 594 -7.06 -16.31 -23.04
C ALA A 594 -8.09 -17.32 -22.47
N PRO A 595 -9.31 -16.87 -22.07
CA PRO A 595 -9.76 -15.47 -22.01
C PRO A 595 -9.23 -14.72 -20.79
N LEU A 596 -8.99 -13.40 -20.93
CA LEU A 596 -8.60 -12.54 -19.82
C LEU A 596 -9.81 -12.09 -19.01
N GLY A 597 -9.69 -12.05 -17.70
CA GLY A 597 -10.63 -11.33 -16.86
C GLY A 597 -10.44 -9.80 -16.97
N LYS A 598 -11.49 -9.02 -16.72
CA LYS A 598 -11.50 -7.54 -16.85
C LYS A 598 -10.34 -6.85 -16.12
N SER A 599 -10.00 -7.31 -14.92
CA SER A 599 -8.88 -6.73 -14.15
C SER A 599 -7.52 -7.01 -14.80
N ALA A 600 -7.30 -8.22 -15.31
CA ALA A 600 -6.08 -8.58 -16.01
C ALA A 600 -5.95 -7.83 -17.35
N GLU A 601 -7.04 -7.72 -18.10
CA GLU A 601 -7.07 -6.94 -19.35
C GLU A 601 -6.71 -5.47 -19.12
N ARG A 602 -7.30 -4.83 -18.10
CA ARG A 602 -6.95 -3.47 -17.70
C ARG A 602 -5.48 -3.35 -17.32
N ARG A 603 -4.94 -4.28 -16.54
CA ARG A 603 -3.55 -4.30 -16.09
C ARG A 603 -2.57 -4.38 -17.25
N LEU A 604 -2.77 -5.31 -18.17
CA LEU A 604 -1.93 -5.46 -19.36
C LEU A 604 -2.07 -4.27 -20.31
N GLY A 605 -3.26 -3.67 -20.40
CA GLY A 605 -3.52 -2.42 -21.13
C GLY A 605 -2.68 -1.26 -20.59
N ILE A 606 -2.68 -1.04 -19.28
CA ILE A 606 -1.86 0.01 -18.64
C ILE A 606 -0.38 -0.18 -18.96
N MET A 607 0.13 -1.40 -18.85
CA MET A 607 1.54 -1.71 -19.15
C MET A 607 1.92 -1.44 -20.62
N ARG A 608 0.98 -1.63 -21.54
CA ARG A 608 1.17 -1.34 -22.96
C ARG A 608 1.15 0.16 -23.25
N ASP A 609 0.24 0.90 -22.59
CA ASP A 609 -0.09 2.29 -22.95
C ASP A 609 0.84 3.31 -22.27
N THR A 610 1.58 2.94 -21.22
CA THR A 610 2.49 3.86 -20.53
C THR A 610 3.79 3.20 -20.07
N GLU A 611 4.88 3.98 -20.09
CA GLU A 611 6.15 3.63 -19.47
C GLU A 611 6.43 4.41 -18.17
N ASP A 612 5.55 5.35 -17.82
CA ASP A 612 5.69 6.16 -16.61
C ASP A 612 5.44 5.30 -15.38
N GLY A 613 6.50 5.04 -14.62
CA GLY A 613 6.43 4.21 -13.40
C GLY A 613 5.56 4.81 -12.32
N PHE A 614 5.47 6.15 -12.20
CA PHE A 614 4.60 6.80 -11.21
C PHE A 614 3.13 6.59 -11.56
N ARG A 615 2.77 6.77 -12.84
CA ARG A 615 1.41 6.49 -13.31
C ARG A 615 1.03 5.02 -13.13
N ILE A 616 1.96 4.09 -13.43
CA ILE A 616 1.73 2.66 -13.22
C ILE A 616 1.51 2.35 -11.74
N ALA A 617 2.28 2.96 -10.85
CA ALA A 617 2.12 2.76 -9.41
C ALA A 617 0.79 3.32 -8.87
N GLU A 618 0.33 4.47 -9.39
CA GLU A 618 -1.00 5.02 -9.05
C GLU A 618 -2.14 4.10 -9.52
N GLU A 619 -2.04 3.56 -10.74
CA GLU A 619 -3.03 2.62 -11.25
C GLU A 619 -2.99 1.27 -10.51
N ASP A 620 -1.81 0.78 -10.10
CA ASP A 620 -1.68 -0.43 -9.26
C ASP A 620 -2.39 -0.24 -7.91
N LEU A 621 -2.22 0.93 -7.27
CA LEU A 621 -2.92 1.28 -6.04
C LEU A 621 -4.44 1.28 -6.21
N LYS A 622 -4.95 1.89 -7.30
CA LYS A 622 -6.39 1.91 -7.61
C LYS A 622 -6.96 0.52 -7.91
N MET A 623 -6.17 -0.38 -8.49
CA MET A 623 -6.64 -1.71 -8.89
C MET A 623 -6.60 -2.74 -7.76
N ARG A 624 -5.64 -2.65 -6.86
CA ARG A 624 -5.51 -3.58 -5.72
C ARG A 624 -6.49 -3.29 -4.60
N GLY A 625 -6.93 -2.03 -4.49
CA GLY A 625 -7.61 -1.54 -3.30
C GLY A 625 -6.66 -1.40 -2.11
N ALA A 626 -6.90 -0.43 -1.26
CA ALA A 626 -6.08 -0.23 -0.05
C ALA A 626 -6.12 -1.46 0.90
N GLY A 627 -7.15 -2.31 0.78
CA GLY A 627 -7.33 -3.53 1.58
C GLY A 627 -6.29 -4.62 1.29
N ASP A 628 -6.00 -4.88 0.03
CA ASP A 628 -5.06 -5.94 -0.38
C ASP A 628 -3.59 -5.54 -0.18
N VAL A 629 -3.28 -4.25 -0.34
CA VAL A 629 -1.94 -3.71 -0.01
C VAL A 629 -1.67 -3.78 1.50
N ILE A 630 -2.73 -3.68 2.31
CA ILE A 630 -2.67 -3.76 3.78
C ILE A 630 -2.62 -5.23 4.26
N GLY A 631 -3.14 -6.19 3.47
CA GLY A 631 -3.25 -7.62 3.84
C GLY A 631 -1.92 -8.35 3.97
N THR A 632 -0.87 -7.93 3.28
CA THR A 632 0.48 -8.48 3.46
C THR A 632 1.15 -7.78 4.64
N ALA A 633 1.36 -8.50 5.73
CA ALA A 633 2.04 -8.02 6.95
C ALA A 633 3.45 -7.41 6.71
N GLN A 634 3.92 -7.42 5.48
CA GLN A 634 5.22 -6.90 5.04
C GLN A 634 5.18 -5.44 4.55
N SER A 635 4.01 -4.85 4.29
CA SER A 635 3.95 -3.53 3.62
C SER A 635 4.20 -2.31 4.53
N GLY A 636 4.14 -2.47 5.87
CA GLY A 636 4.36 -1.35 6.82
C GLY A 636 3.38 -0.17 6.66
N LEU A 637 2.28 -0.36 5.92
CA LEU A 637 1.27 0.68 5.70
C LEU A 637 0.42 0.90 6.94
N PRO A 638 0.08 2.15 7.26
CA PRO A 638 -0.85 2.45 8.34
C PRO A 638 -2.24 1.91 7.98
N ARG A 639 -2.87 1.27 8.96
CA ARG A 639 -4.28 0.85 8.84
C ARG A 639 -5.16 1.98 9.31
N PHE A 640 -5.94 2.54 8.40
CA PHE A 640 -6.96 3.52 8.70
C PHE A 640 -8.28 2.82 9.03
N LYS A 641 -9.06 3.38 9.97
CA LYS A 641 -10.38 2.85 10.35
C LYS A 641 -11.48 3.37 9.42
N VAL A 642 -11.42 4.64 9.09
CA VAL A 642 -12.42 5.37 8.30
C VAL A 642 -11.88 5.75 6.93
N ALA A 643 -10.67 6.25 6.89
CA ALA A 643 -10.05 6.77 5.68
C ALA A 643 -9.71 5.66 4.68
N ASN A 644 -9.94 5.95 3.40
CA ASN A 644 -9.59 5.09 2.29
C ASN A 644 -8.62 5.82 1.36
N LEU A 645 -7.35 5.40 1.35
CA LEU A 645 -6.31 6.02 0.52
C LEU A 645 -6.59 5.91 -0.99
N GLU A 646 -7.31 4.88 -1.42
CA GLU A 646 -7.64 4.66 -2.82
C GLU A 646 -8.57 5.75 -3.36
N HIS A 647 -9.60 6.10 -2.60
CA HIS A 647 -10.63 7.05 -3.01
C HIS A 647 -10.41 8.47 -2.48
N GLN A 648 -9.53 8.65 -1.48
CA GLN A 648 -9.37 9.89 -0.74
C GLN A 648 -7.90 10.39 -0.70
N SER A 649 -7.08 9.98 -1.68
CA SER A 649 -5.65 10.34 -1.74
C SER A 649 -5.39 11.86 -1.73
N ALA A 650 -6.27 12.64 -2.33
CA ALA A 650 -6.18 14.11 -2.33
C ALA A 650 -6.29 14.69 -0.91
N LEU A 651 -7.15 14.11 -0.05
CA LEU A 651 -7.30 14.55 1.34
C LEU A 651 -6.02 14.32 2.16
N MET A 652 -5.28 13.25 1.87
CA MET A 652 -3.98 12.98 2.51
C MET A 652 -2.97 14.11 2.22
N ALA A 653 -2.93 14.60 0.98
CA ALA A 653 -2.03 15.69 0.60
C ALA A 653 -2.41 17.01 1.30
N THR A 654 -3.71 17.30 1.38
CA THR A 654 -4.23 18.47 2.11
C THR A 654 -3.92 18.36 3.60
N ALA A 655 -4.15 17.21 4.21
CA ALA A 655 -3.84 16.96 5.62
C ALA A 655 -2.33 17.09 5.92
N HIS A 656 -1.47 16.64 4.99
CA HIS A 656 -0.02 16.82 5.12
C HIS A 656 0.38 18.30 5.14
N GLN A 657 -0.16 19.10 4.21
CA GLN A 657 0.12 20.53 4.15
C GLN A 657 -0.38 21.25 5.40
N ASP A 658 -1.59 20.93 5.84
CA ASP A 658 -2.21 21.51 7.04
C ASP A 658 -1.43 21.17 8.32
N ALA A 659 -1.02 19.92 8.49
CA ALA A 659 -0.17 19.49 9.60
C ALA A 659 1.16 20.26 9.64
N ARG A 660 1.79 20.48 8.48
CA ARG A 660 3.01 21.28 8.37
C ARG A 660 2.79 22.73 8.75
N MET A 661 1.74 23.37 8.24
CA MET A 661 1.41 24.76 8.54
C MET A 661 1.11 24.95 10.03
N LEU A 662 0.33 24.04 10.62
CA LEU A 662 0.03 24.08 12.05
C LEU A 662 1.29 23.98 12.90
N LEU A 663 2.18 23.04 12.64
CA LEU A 663 3.42 22.87 13.40
C LEU A 663 4.49 23.92 13.11
N GLN A 664 4.43 24.61 11.97
CA GLN A 664 5.27 25.76 11.69
C GLN A 664 4.85 26.98 12.53
N SER A 665 3.55 27.21 12.67
CA SER A 665 3.00 28.34 13.44
C SER A 665 2.92 28.05 14.94
N ASP A 666 2.69 26.81 15.33
CA ASP A 666 2.51 26.35 16.72
C ASP A 666 3.22 25.00 16.96
N PRO A 667 4.57 25.00 17.07
CA PRO A 667 5.33 23.74 17.22
C PRO A 667 4.97 22.94 18.47
N ALA A 668 4.55 23.63 19.53
CA ALA A 668 4.18 23.01 20.80
C ALA A 668 2.68 22.69 20.93
N LEU A 669 1.87 22.99 19.92
CA LEU A 669 0.41 22.79 19.91
C LEU A 669 -0.26 23.38 21.16
N THR A 670 0.03 24.67 21.47
CA THR A 670 -0.46 25.40 22.65
C THR A 670 -1.55 26.39 22.33
N SER A 671 -1.68 26.81 21.08
CA SER A 671 -2.77 27.65 20.60
C SER A 671 -4.13 26.96 20.76
N SER A 672 -5.22 27.69 20.58
CA SER A 672 -6.58 27.12 20.60
C SER A 672 -6.71 25.92 19.64
N ARG A 673 -6.30 26.10 18.38
CA ARG A 673 -6.29 25.05 17.37
C ARG A 673 -5.28 23.94 17.70
N GLY A 674 -4.10 24.29 18.22
CA GLY A 674 -3.10 23.32 18.65
C GLY A 674 -3.59 22.42 19.77
N LYS A 675 -4.30 22.97 20.77
CA LYS A 675 -4.95 22.19 21.84
C LYS A 675 -6.03 21.26 21.28
N ALA A 676 -6.83 21.72 20.33
CA ALA A 676 -7.80 20.90 19.63
C ALA A 676 -7.12 19.76 18.86
N ALA A 677 -6.02 20.02 18.16
CA ALA A 677 -5.24 19.01 17.47
C ALA A 677 -4.63 17.96 18.42
N ARG A 678 -4.24 18.33 19.65
CA ARG A 678 -3.86 17.35 20.69
C ARG A 678 -5.02 16.42 21.07
N ILE A 679 -6.24 16.95 21.16
CA ILE A 679 -7.44 16.14 21.42
C ILE A 679 -7.65 15.16 20.25
N LEU A 680 -7.51 15.61 19.01
CA LEU A 680 -7.57 14.74 17.83
C LEU A 680 -6.54 13.61 17.90
N LEU A 681 -5.28 13.91 18.26
CA LEU A 681 -4.24 12.88 18.41
C LEU A 681 -4.63 11.82 19.44
N TRP A 682 -5.17 12.20 20.60
CA TRP A 682 -5.69 11.27 21.58
C TRP A 682 -6.90 10.48 21.06
N LEU A 683 -7.84 11.16 20.40
CA LEU A 683 -9.02 10.54 19.81
C LEU A 683 -8.65 9.47 18.77
N MET A 684 -7.61 9.68 17.98
CA MET A 684 -7.12 8.75 16.95
C MET A 684 -6.03 7.79 17.46
N GLU A 685 -5.86 7.66 18.79
CA GLU A 685 -4.90 6.77 19.44
C GLU A 685 -3.44 6.99 18.98
N GLN A 686 -3.09 8.24 18.72
CA GLN A 686 -1.74 8.67 18.41
C GLN A 686 -1.02 9.20 19.66
N ASP A 687 -1.19 8.51 20.78
CA ASP A 687 -0.74 8.91 22.12
C ASP A 687 0.76 9.21 22.16
N GLN A 688 1.57 8.43 21.44
CA GLN A 688 3.01 8.63 21.35
C GLN A 688 3.40 10.01 20.81
N ALA A 689 2.66 10.55 19.86
CA ALA A 689 2.92 11.88 19.32
C ALA A 689 2.75 12.96 20.38
N VAL A 690 1.72 12.85 21.22
CA VAL A 690 1.47 13.80 22.32
C VAL A 690 2.58 13.72 23.37
N HIS A 691 3.06 12.52 23.70
CA HIS A 691 4.19 12.36 24.61
C HIS A 691 5.48 12.98 24.07
N LEU A 692 5.72 12.86 22.78
CA LEU A 692 6.87 13.47 22.13
C LEU A 692 6.86 15.02 22.22
N ILE A 693 5.72 15.68 22.11
CA ILE A 693 5.60 17.13 22.27
C ILE A 693 5.91 17.56 23.72
N SER A 694 5.57 16.75 24.71
CA SER A 694 5.74 17.11 26.13
C SER A 694 7.16 16.91 26.66
N VAL A 695 8.04 16.24 25.91
CA VAL A 695 9.45 15.97 26.28
C VAL A 695 10.42 16.97 25.63
N GLY A 696 10.01 17.73 24.63
CA GLY A 696 10.77 18.82 23.99
C GLY A 696 10.33 20.17 24.49
#